data_e2160ac09357d031f4e0e14bc51a73bf
#
_entry.id   e2160ac09357d031f4e0e14bc51a73bf
#
_cell.length_a   1.000
_cell.length_b   1.000
_cell.length_c   1.000
_cell.angle_alpha   90.00
_cell.angle_beta   90.00
_cell.angle_gamma   90.00
#
_symmetry.space_group_name_H-M   'P 1'
#
loop_
_entity.id
_entity.type
_entity.pdbx_description
1 polymer ?
#
loop_
_entity_poly.entity_id
_entity_poly.type
_entity_poly.pdbx_seq_one_letter_code
_entity_poly.pdbx_strand_id
1 'polypeptide(L)'
;MRANAQRRFLSGVSAITLSGLMAMPVLAQDASSSEESSTMLEPIVVTGEKVARDLKSTASSVSVKTSREISEKTGDSSVAEVISDVPNVVYPDSVSSPVIRGQDTQGPNTGATAFFAGTVPRATVNLDGHYLNYNEFFFGATSVWDVDSIEVFRGPQTTSQGANAIAGTIIVNTKDPTFTPEGAYQAEIGNYNTKRASVALSGPIVEDELAARLALDYSGRDTFIDYVNSGFKHEGTDQDFMAFNGRFKLLWEPSEIPGLTAKLTYSYNKSNRPSQEAASAPFDELEHTTTTMPTWEQDTHTGIFDLGYDFGNGVKFFNQTQYSTSDVSRSTGLVNGGDAQIDQNNTSNETRVTFGDQEDVLSGVAGVYYAHTQTDEVLYLSGTSTFDDTKDNLGLFTEMSYRLTDQWTLTGGLRYQHDRIQRYGTSVYTKTPVEFDETFSTVLPKLSLAYAATPDWTVGAMVSRGYNPGGVSLNISAGKWMEFKEEKIWNYELFTRANLLDDRLTLSSNVFYMDFKNAQYNIPVVISSGVTQSYTINAEKAHAYGLEIGADYQLLDNVKLKASAGVLRTEIDEIASNVAYEGNEFAKSPGYMFSLGASWDVTEKFNLSGQLRHLDGYYSDTANTAAYAIDPYTVVDVRTSYKFAEAMELYGYVKNIFDERSPTYMQQNRGIGGIEASMTAPRMYGIGIRGTF
;
A
#
# COMPACT_ATOMS: atom_id res chain seq x y z
N MET A 1 37.35 -29.63 -6.32
CA MET A 1 38.24 -29.21 -5.24
C MET A 1 38.33 -27.71 -5.26
N ARG A 2 37.49 -27.04 -4.49
CA ARG A 2 37.72 -25.71 -3.89
C ARG A 2 36.72 -25.58 -2.74
N ALA A 3 37.20 -25.17 -1.60
CA ALA A 3 36.63 -25.33 -0.29
C ALA A 3 35.51 -24.31 -0.01
N ASN A 4 34.42 -24.83 0.54
CA ASN A 4 33.37 -24.05 1.22
C ASN A 4 33.96 -23.38 2.46
N ALA A 5 33.93 -22.05 2.51
CA ALA A 5 34.14 -21.29 3.72
C ALA A 5 32.78 -20.98 4.35
N GLN A 6 32.38 -21.82 5.29
CA GLN A 6 31.28 -21.52 6.23
C GLN A 6 31.69 -20.33 7.11
N ARG A 7 31.01 -19.19 6.94
CA ARG A 7 31.04 -18.12 7.94
C ARG A 7 29.91 -18.37 8.94
N ARG A 8 30.23 -18.95 10.06
CA ARG A 8 29.42 -18.90 11.28
C ARG A 8 29.50 -17.49 11.81
N PHE A 9 28.40 -16.73 11.74
CA PHE A 9 28.22 -15.54 12.55
C PHE A 9 27.84 -15.97 13.96
N LEU A 10 28.77 -15.75 14.89
CA LEU A 10 28.53 -15.84 16.32
C LEU A 10 27.50 -14.77 16.72
N SER A 11 26.41 -15.22 17.32
CA SER A 11 25.49 -14.42 18.11
C SER A 11 26.21 -13.88 19.36
N GLY A 12 26.76 -12.68 19.25
CA GLY A 12 27.27 -11.90 20.37
C GLY A 12 26.22 -10.87 20.77
N VAL A 13 25.33 -11.22 21.69
CA VAL A 13 24.53 -10.23 22.40
C VAL A 13 25.47 -9.45 23.32
N SER A 14 25.99 -8.34 22.84
CA SER A 14 26.62 -7.34 23.71
C SER A 14 25.52 -6.56 24.40
N ALA A 15 25.34 -6.79 25.66
CA ALA A 15 24.57 -5.92 26.56
C ALA A 15 25.21 -4.54 26.53
N ILE A 16 24.64 -3.60 25.77
CA ILE A 16 24.95 -2.17 25.87
C ILE A 16 24.30 -1.70 27.16
N THR A 17 25.12 -1.61 28.20
CA THR A 17 24.78 -0.88 29.43
C THR A 17 24.51 0.56 29.10
N LEU A 18 23.24 0.93 29.15
CA LEU A 18 22.74 2.30 29.05
C LEU A 18 23.06 3.02 30.38
N SER A 19 24.32 3.44 30.55
CA SER A 19 24.73 4.24 31.71
C SER A 19 25.41 5.49 31.17
N GLY A 20 24.70 6.57 31.12
CA GLY A 20 25.33 7.87 30.87
C GLY A 20 24.55 8.86 29.99
N LEU A 21 23.26 9.07 30.25
CA LEU A 21 22.61 10.31 29.87
C LEU A 21 21.89 10.89 31.09
N MET A 22 22.69 11.49 31.97
CA MET A 22 22.19 12.33 33.05
C MET A 22 22.34 13.80 32.68
N ALA A 23 21.18 14.47 32.62
CA ALA A 23 20.98 15.87 32.98
C ALA A 23 21.73 16.94 32.21
N MET A 24 21.14 17.42 31.13
CA MET A 24 21.19 18.86 30.86
C MET A 24 19.90 19.49 31.42
N PRO A 25 19.99 20.60 32.21
CA PRO A 25 18.80 21.32 32.64
C PRO A 25 18.22 22.06 31.44
N VAL A 26 17.09 21.60 30.94
CA VAL A 26 16.24 22.37 30.03
C VAL A 26 15.69 23.54 30.87
N LEU A 27 16.15 24.74 30.59
CA LEU A 27 15.45 25.95 30.99
C LEU A 27 14.14 25.99 30.19
N ALA A 28 13.06 25.53 30.83
CA ALA A 28 11.72 25.72 30.32
C ALA A 28 11.46 27.22 30.28
N GLN A 29 11.45 27.80 29.09
CA GLN A 29 10.89 29.11 28.84
C GLN A 29 9.39 28.90 28.67
N ASP A 30 8.60 29.45 29.59
CA ASP A 30 7.14 29.44 29.56
C ASP A 30 6.63 30.01 28.24
N ALA A 31 6.33 29.13 27.28
CA ALA A 31 5.44 29.41 26.19
C ALA A 31 4.05 28.88 26.59
N SER A 32 3.35 29.69 27.39
CA SER A 32 1.91 29.52 27.58
C SER A 32 1.18 29.95 26.31
N SER A 33 1.16 29.09 25.28
CA SER A 33 0.08 29.06 24.33
C SER A 33 -0.97 28.13 24.89
N SER A 34 -2.02 28.71 25.46
CA SER A 34 -3.28 28.01 25.68
C SER A 34 -3.72 27.50 24.29
N GLU A 35 -3.47 26.24 23.97
CA GLU A 35 -4.23 25.55 22.92
C GLU A 35 -5.68 25.60 23.36
N GLU A 36 -6.45 26.54 22.81
CA GLU A 36 -7.90 26.43 22.78
C GLU A 36 -8.18 25.08 22.12
N SER A 37 -8.78 24.17 22.87
CA SER A 37 -9.30 22.90 22.36
C SER A 37 -10.26 23.21 21.22
N SER A 38 -9.76 23.19 19.99
CA SER A 38 -10.58 23.46 18.82
C SER A 38 -11.51 22.27 18.64
N THR A 39 -12.79 22.53 18.77
CA THR A 39 -13.89 21.56 18.52
C THR A 39 -14.07 21.26 17.05
N MET A 40 -13.29 21.89 16.17
CA MET A 40 -13.32 21.74 14.73
C MET A 40 -12.34 20.69 14.25
N LEU A 41 -12.70 19.92 13.22
CA LEU A 41 -11.80 18.99 12.54
C LEU A 41 -10.75 19.77 11.74
N GLU A 42 -9.51 19.29 11.76
CA GLU A 42 -8.44 19.90 10.95
C GLU A 42 -8.73 19.74 9.45
N PRO A 43 -8.45 20.78 8.62
CA PRO A 43 -8.57 20.66 7.17
C PRO A 43 -7.68 19.55 6.62
N ILE A 44 -8.26 18.68 5.80
CA ILE A 44 -7.53 17.57 5.16
C ILE A 44 -7.03 18.03 3.80
N VAL A 45 -5.70 18.01 3.61
CA VAL A 45 -5.04 18.31 2.33
C VAL A 45 -4.71 17.03 1.60
N VAL A 46 -5.02 16.98 0.31
CA VAL A 46 -4.73 15.88 -0.62
C VAL A 46 -3.61 16.33 -1.57
N THR A 47 -2.56 15.55 -1.69
CA THR A 47 -1.37 15.88 -2.51
C THR A 47 -1.17 14.93 -3.70
N GLY A 48 -1.85 13.81 -3.70
CA GLY A 48 -1.62 12.73 -4.65
C GLY A 48 -1.99 13.03 -6.09
N GLU A 49 -2.73 14.10 -6.36
CA GLU A 49 -2.99 14.56 -7.73
C GLU A 49 -1.90 15.52 -8.27
N LYS A 50 -0.72 15.56 -7.62
CA LYS A 50 0.44 16.40 -7.95
C LYS A 50 0.22 17.92 -7.73
N VAL A 51 -0.93 18.28 -7.24
CA VAL A 51 -1.29 19.63 -6.76
C VAL A 51 -1.94 19.47 -5.39
N ALA A 52 -1.49 20.24 -4.39
CA ALA A 52 -2.11 20.24 -3.08
C ALA A 52 -3.52 20.85 -3.16
N ARG A 53 -4.53 20.15 -2.64
CA ARG A 53 -5.94 20.58 -2.62
C ARG A 53 -6.59 20.18 -1.32
N ASP A 54 -7.59 20.96 -0.90
CA ASP A 54 -8.48 20.53 0.17
C ASP A 54 -9.31 19.33 -0.27
N LEU A 55 -9.60 18.43 0.66
CA LEU A 55 -10.46 17.28 0.38
C LEU A 55 -11.79 17.69 -0.25
N LYS A 56 -12.40 18.83 0.17
CA LYS A 56 -13.67 19.30 -0.36
C LYS A 56 -13.61 19.71 -1.85
N SER A 57 -12.44 20.05 -2.38
CA SER A 57 -12.24 20.37 -3.80
C SER A 57 -11.71 19.18 -4.63
N THR A 58 -11.54 18.01 -4.00
CA THR A 58 -11.02 16.79 -4.65
C THR A 58 -12.16 15.93 -5.19
N ALA A 59 -12.19 15.75 -6.51
CA ALA A 59 -13.21 14.94 -7.20
C ALA A 59 -12.99 13.43 -7.02
N SER A 60 -11.74 13.00 -7.03
CA SER A 60 -11.37 11.58 -6.89
C SER A 60 -11.82 11.00 -5.55
N SER A 61 -12.17 9.72 -5.55
CA SER A 61 -12.45 9.00 -4.32
C SER A 61 -11.15 8.77 -3.55
N VAL A 62 -10.98 9.48 -2.44
CA VAL A 62 -9.79 9.41 -1.60
C VAL A 62 -10.15 9.32 -0.13
N SER A 63 -9.38 8.53 0.63
CA SER A 63 -9.38 8.51 2.09
C SER A 63 -7.99 8.90 2.58
N VAL A 64 -7.92 9.85 3.49
CA VAL A 64 -6.65 10.35 4.05
C VAL A 64 -6.55 9.92 5.51
N LYS A 65 -5.41 9.38 5.90
CA LYS A 65 -5.02 9.14 7.28
C LYS A 65 -3.95 10.15 7.66
N THR A 66 -4.27 11.02 8.58
CA THR A 66 -3.32 12.03 9.08
C THR A 66 -2.31 11.42 10.05
N SER A 67 -1.19 12.11 10.30
CA SER A 67 -0.17 11.71 11.28
C SER A 67 -0.79 11.41 12.67
N ARG A 68 -1.74 12.23 13.10
CA ARG A 68 -2.49 12.02 14.34
C ARG A 68 -3.27 10.71 14.32
N GLU A 69 -4.04 10.45 13.26
CA GLU A 69 -4.84 9.23 13.13
C GLU A 69 -3.98 7.96 13.05
N ILE A 70 -2.84 8.04 12.36
CA ILE A 70 -1.86 6.95 12.31
C ILE A 70 -1.32 6.68 13.72
N SER A 71 -0.98 7.73 14.46
CA SER A 71 -0.46 7.60 15.82
C SER A 71 -1.49 7.05 16.82
N GLU A 72 -2.79 7.33 16.64
CA GLU A 72 -3.88 6.81 17.47
C GLU A 72 -4.13 5.31 17.26
N LYS A 73 -3.74 4.76 16.09
CA LYS A 73 -3.82 3.31 15.78
C LYS A 73 -2.65 2.53 16.38
N THR A 74 -2.51 2.57 17.71
CA THR A 74 -1.47 1.82 18.42
C THR A 74 -1.58 0.32 18.16
N GLY A 75 -0.44 -0.36 18.01
CA GLY A 75 -0.37 -1.77 17.63
C GLY A 75 -0.37 -2.00 16.10
N ASP A 76 -0.67 -1.00 15.28
CA ASP A 76 -0.51 -1.10 13.82
C ASP A 76 0.93 -0.71 13.45
N SER A 77 1.59 -1.55 12.66
CA SER A 77 2.99 -1.36 12.25
C SER A 77 3.16 -1.10 10.76
N SER A 78 2.15 -1.41 9.96
CA SER A 78 2.20 -1.32 8.51
C SER A 78 1.08 -0.47 7.91
N VAL A 79 1.30 0.04 6.71
CA VAL A 79 0.29 0.78 5.93
C VAL A 79 -0.97 -0.06 5.73
N ALA A 80 -0.83 -1.36 5.44
CA ALA A 80 -1.97 -2.27 5.24
C ALA A 80 -2.90 -2.33 6.47
N GLU A 81 -2.34 -2.37 7.68
CA GLU A 81 -3.12 -2.37 8.92
C GLU A 81 -3.85 -1.04 9.12
N VAL A 82 -3.16 0.09 8.93
CA VAL A 82 -3.73 1.44 9.13
C VAL A 82 -4.89 1.73 8.17
N ILE A 83 -4.81 1.28 6.92
CA ILE A 83 -5.85 1.54 5.90
C ILE A 83 -6.92 0.44 5.81
N SER A 84 -6.93 -0.53 6.70
CA SER A 84 -7.87 -1.66 6.69
C SER A 84 -9.35 -1.27 6.86
N ASP A 85 -9.64 -0.03 7.25
CA ASP A 85 -10.98 0.55 7.38
C ASP A 85 -11.42 1.37 6.15
N VAL A 86 -10.60 1.45 5.11
CA VAL A 86 -10.94 2.18 3.89
C VAL A 86 -11.95 1.37 3.07
N PRO A 87 -13.11 1.95 2.70
CA PRO A 87 -14.15 1.20 1.99
C PRO A 87 -13.69 0.74 0.60
N ASN A 88 -14.10 -0.47 0.20
CA ASN A 88 -13.74 -1.14 -1.07
C ASN A 88 -12.23 -1.35 -1.24
N VAL A 89 -11.48 -1.45 -0.11
CA VAL A 89 -10.08 -1.87 -0.05
C VAL A 89 -9.99 -3.08 0.87
N VAL A 90 -9.55 -4.22 0.32
CA VAL A 90 -9.46 -5.51 1.03
C VAL A 90 -8.04 -6.04 0.95
N TYR A 91 -7.50 -6.50 2.07
CA TYR A 91 -6.29 -7.32 2.13
C TYR A 91 -6.71 -8.75 2.47
N PRO A 92 -6.66 -9.70 1.52
CA PRO A 92 -7.14 -11.06 1.74
C PRO A 92 -6.34 -11.86 2.78
N ASP A 93 -5.10 -11.49 3.01
CA ASP A 93 -4.27 -12.04 4.10
C ASP A 93 -3.16 -11.06 4.53
N SER A 94 -2.38 -11.44 5.54
CA SER A 94 -1.29 -10.63 6.10
C SER A 94 -0.10 -10.41 5.16
N VAL A 95 -0.04 -11.14 4.06
CA VAL A 95 1.05 -11.12 3.08
C VAL A 95 0.58 -10.76 1.66
N SER A 96 -0.69 -10.38 1.49
CA SER A 96 -1.25 -10.04 0.18
C SER A 96 -1.16 -8.56 -0.15
N SER A 97 -1.29 -8.24 -1.43
CA SER A 97 -1.50 -6.90 -1.93
C SER A 97 -2.98 -6.49 -1.82
N PRO A 98 -3.30 -5.20 -1.80
CA PRO A 98 -4.68 -4.76 -1.71
C PRO A 98 -5.50 -5.13 -2.96
N VAL A 99 -6.77 -5.41 -2.73
CA VAL A 99 -7.80 -5.47 -3.75
C VAL A 99 -8.62 -4.18 -3.64
N ILE A 100 -8.62 -3.36 -4.67
CA ILE A 100 -9.29 -2.06 -4.68
C ILE A 100 -10.45 -2.10 -5.67
N ARG A 101 -11.70 -1.88 -5.19
CA ARG A 101 -12.92 -1.99 -6.03
C ARG A 101 -12.97 -3.28 -6.84
N GLY A 102 -12.59 -4.42 -6.22
CA GLY A 102 -12.56 -5.73 -6.86
C GLY A 102 -11.38 -5.99 -7.80
N GLN A 103 -10.50 -5.01 -8.00
CA GLN A 103 -9.31 -5.19 -8.82
C GLN A 103 -8.16 -5.71 -7.96
N ASP A 104 -7.86 -7.01 -8.11
CA ASP A 104 -6.77 -7.67 -7.42
C ASP A 104 -5.41 -7.22 -8.00
N THR A 105 -4.59 -6.60 -7.18
CA THR A 105 -3.27 -6.10 -7.57
C THR A 105 -2.25 -7.21 -7.77
N GLN A 106 -2.38 -8.27 -7.00
CA GLN A 106 -1.43 -9.39 -6.98
C GLN A 106 -1.81 -10.50 -7.96
N GLY A 107 -3.10 -10.75 -8.12
CA GLY A 107 -3.62 -11.96 -8.76
C GLY A 107 -3.40 -13.22 -7.89
N PRO A 108 -3.73 -14.42 -8.38
CA PRO A 108 -3.61 -15.67 -7.64
C PRO A 108 -2.17 -16.20 -7.53
N ASN A 109 -1.17 -15.47 -8.00
CA ASN A 109 0.21 -15.92 -8.05
C ASN A 109 0.98 -15.52 -6.79
N THR A 110 0.91 -16.35 -5.76
CA THR A 110 1.56 -16.11 -4.47
C THR A 110 2.88 -16.85 -4.29
N GLY A 111 3.22 -17.77 -5.17
CA GLY A 111 4.35 -18.67 -5.02
C GLY A 111 5.35 -18.65 -6.18
N ALA A 112 6.15 -19.69 -6.28
CA ALA A 112 7.16 -19.85 -7.34
C ALA A 112 6.61 -19.75 -8.77
N THR A 113 5.32 -20.02 -8.98
CA THR A 113 4.67 -19.92 -10.29
C THR A 113 4.38 -18.48 -10.73
N ALA A 114 4.50 -17.50 -9.83
CA ALA A 114 4.39 -16.08 -10.16
C ALA A 114 5.41 -15.63 -11.22
N PHE A 115 6.59 -16.23 -11.22
CA PHE A 115 7.64 -15.97 -12.20
C PHE A 115 7.23 -16.27 -13.66
N PHE A 116 6.20 -17.08 -13.86
CA PHE A 116 5.71 -17.43 -15.19
C PHE A 116 4.51 -16.61 -15.65
N ALA A 117 3.91 -15.83 -14.76
CA ALA A 117 2.65 -15.15 -15.05
C ALA A 117 2.80 -13.77 -15.71
N GLY A 118 3.99 -13.17 -15.63
CA GLY A 118 4.19 -11.79 -16.03
C GLY A 118 3.39 -10.85 -15.11
N THR A 119 4.06 -10.26 -14.13
CA THR A 119 3.40 -9.39 -13.12
C THR A 119 3.14 -8.00 -13.66
N VAL A 120 1.86 -7.63 -13.75
CA VAL A 120 1.43 -6.28 -14.07
C VAL A 120 0.53 -5.80 -12.92
N PRO A 121 1.06 -5.08 -11.92
CA PRO A 121 0.28 -4.62 -10.79
C PRO A 121 -0.80 -3.63 -11.25
N ARG A 122 -1.95 -3.63 -10.57
CA ARG A 122 -3.08 -2.73 -10.85
C ARG A 122 -3.19 -1.55 -9.91
N ALA A 123 -2.54 -1.62 -8.76
CA ALA A 123 -2.38 -0.49 -7.86
C ALA A 123 -0.90 -0.22 -7.64
N THR A 124 -0.57 1.01 -7.32
CA THR A 124 0.78 1.41 -6.96
C THR A 124 0.82 1.94 -5.54
N VAL A 125 1.96 1.76 -4.87
CA VAL A 125 2.30 2.46 -3.64
C VAL A 125 3.39 3.47 -3.97
N ASN A 126 3.16 4.70 -3.59
CA ASN A 126 4.09 5.81 -3.76
C ASN A 126 4.58 6.23 -2.38
N LEU A 127 5.86 6.03 -2.10
CA LEU A 127 6.50 6.42 -0.84
C LEU A 127 7.42 7.62 -1.08
N ASP A 128 7.07 8.80 -0.56
CA ASP A 128 7.80 10.06 -0.78
C ASP A 128 8.07 10.38 -2.26
N GLY A 129 7.17 9.98 -3.17
CA GLY A 129 7.32 10.14 -4.61
C GLY A 129 7.94 8.95 -5.34
N HIS A 130 8.56 8.00 -4.63
CA HIS A 130 9.03 6.76 -5.20
C HIS A 130 7.88 5.78 -5.43
N TYR A 131 7.65 5.40 -6.69
CA TYR A 131 6.72 4.35 -7.05
C TYR A 131 7.35 3.00 -6.78
N LEU A 132 6.90 2.33 -5.71
CA LEU A 132 7.39 1.00 -5.37
C LEU A 132 7.12 0.04 -6.53
N ASN A 133 8.16 -0.62 -7.00
CA ASN A 133 8.02 -1.69 -7.98
C ASN A 133 7.24 -2.86 -7.39
N TYR A 134 6.71 -3.76 -8.23
CA TYR A 134 5.93 -4.89 -7.76
C TYR A 134 6.62 -5.69 -6.64
N ASN A 135 7.91 -5.99 -6.81
CA ASN A 135 8.66 -6.76 -5.82
C ASN A 135 8.86 -5.99 -4.52
N GLU A 136 9.18 -4.69 -4.57
CA GLU A 136 9.31 -3.83 -3.38
C GLU A 136 8.00 -3.73 -2.62
N PHE A 137 6.90 -3.57 -3.34
CA PHE A 137 5.56 -3.43 -2.77
C PHE A 137 5.02 -4.75 -2.23
N PHE A 138 5.21 -5.84 -2.96
CA PHE A 138 4.61 -7.12 -2.64
C PHE A 138 5.36 -7.89 -1.54
N PHE A 139 6.71 -7.87 -1.58
CA PHE A 139 7.52 -8.61 -0.62
C PHE A 139 7.97 -7.77 0.56
N GLY A 140 7.95 -6.46 0.45
CA GLY A 140 8.33 -5.52 1.50
C GLY A 140 7.22 -5.22 2.51
N ALA A 141 7.60 -4.61 3.61
CA ALA A 141 6.68 -4.06 4.60
C ALA A 141 6.85 -2.54 4.68
N THR A 142 5.82 -1.80 4.28
CA THR A 142 5.83 -0.34 4.39
C THR A 142 5.42 0.06 5.81
N SER A 143 6.41 0.52 6.61
CA SER A 143 6.21 0.98 7.99
C SER A 143 5.37 2.26 8.03
N VAL A 144 4.60 2.41 9.11
CA VAL A 144 3.87 3.64 9.43
C VAL A 144 4.61 4.54 10.43
N TRP A 145 5.82 4.18 10.84
CA TRP A 145 6.63 5.01 11.72
C TRP A 145 7.11 6.27 11.02
N ASP A 146 6.92 7.39 11.70
CA ASP A 146 7.35 8.70 11.20
C ASP A 146 6.71 9.08 9.85
N VAL A 147 5.46 8.64 9.65
CA VAL A 147 4.62 8.98 8.50
C VAL A 147 3.80 10.22 8.84
N ASP A 148 3.71 11.14 7.88
CA ASP A 148 2.91 12.36 7.98
C ASP A 148 1.47 12.13 7.53
N SER A 149 1.31 11.47 6.37
CA SER A 149 -0.01 11.14 5.83
C SER A 149 0.00 9.88 4.98
N ILE A 150 -1.16 9.21 4.90
CA ILE A 150 -1.42 8.14 3.94
C ILE A 150 -2.70 8.50 3.18
N GLU A 151 -2.59 8.62 1.86
CA GLU A 151 -3.71 8.91 0.97
C GLU A 151 -4.05 7.67 0.16
N VAL A 152 -5.28 7.18 0.24
CA VAL A 152 -5.75 5.99 -0.47
C VAL A 152 -6.76 6.40 -1.54
N PHE A 153 -6.31 6.47 -2.76
CA PHE A 153 -7.15 6.73 -3.93
C PHE A 153 -7.74 5.44 -4.46
N ARG A 154 -9.03 5.46 -4.79
CA ARG A 154 -9.78 4.34 -5.37
C ARG A 154 -10.28 4.71 -6.75
N GLY A 155 -10.17 3.77 -7.68
CA GLY A 155 -10.40 4.00 -9.11
C GLY A 155 -9.18 4.60 -9.81
N PRO A 156 -9.22 4.74 -11.14
CA PRO A 156 -8.05 5.06 -11.95
C PRO A 156 -7.40 6.40 -11.59
N GLN A 157 -6.12 6.33 -11.23
CA GLN A 157 -5.23 7.48 -11.01
C GLN A 157 -4.15 7.61 -12.10
N THR A 158 -4.36 6.95 -13.23
CA THR A 158 -3.37 6.86 -14.29
C THR A 158 -3.02 8.20 -14.94
N THR A 159 -3.88 9.21 -14.87
CA THR A 159 -3.58 10.56 -15.38
C THR A 159 -2.50 11.23 -14.53
N SER A 160 -2.58 11.16 -13.20
CA SER A 160 -1.60 11.77 -12.28
C SER A 160 -0.44 10.85 -11.95
N GLN A 161 -0.70 9.57 -11.70
CA GLN A 161 0.28 8.60 -11.21
C GLN A 161 0.87 7.68 -12.28
N GLY A 162 0.25 7.57 -13.45
CA GLY A 162 0.78 6.80 -14.59
C GLY A 162 0.40 5.32 -14.60
N ALA A 163 1.23 4.50 -15.22
CA ALA A 163 1.01 3.06 -15.31
C ALA A 163 0.90 2.41 -13.92
N ASN A 164 0.22 1.26 -13.84
CA ASN A 164 -0.01 0.51 -12.61
C ASN A 164 -0.88 1.23 -11.55
N ALA A 165 -1.65 2.24 -11.94
CA ALA A 165 -2.58 2.95 -11.07
C ALA A 165 -4.04 2.86 -11.58
N ILE A 166 -4.38 1.74 -12.22
CA ILE A 166 -5.72 1.53 -12.82
C ILE A 166 -6.78 1.22 -11.76
N ALA A 167 -6.42 0.50 -10.68
CA ALA A 167 -7.30 0.22 -9.55
C ALA A 167 -7.31 1.35 -8.52
N GLY A 168 -6.17 2.02 -8.36
CA GLY A 168 -5.97 3.06 -7.37
C GLY A 168 -4.50 3.28 -7.03
N THR A 169 -4.26 4.12 -6.03
CA THR A 169 -2.91 4.45 -5.55
C THR A 169 -2.93 4.67 -4.05
N ILE A 170 -1.92 4.16 -3.36
CA ILE A 170 -1.65 4.43 -1.96
C ILE A 170 -0.42 5.34 -1.91
N ILE A 171 -0.58 6.56 -1.38
CA ILE A 171 0.50 7.52 -1.25
C ILE A 171 0.87 7.64 0.21
N VAL A 172 2.14 7.45 0.51
CA VAL A 172 2.69 7.52 1.86
C VAL A 172 3.69 8.66 1.90
N ASN A 173 3.35 9.73 2.59
CA ASN A 173 4.22 10.85 2.82
C ASN A 173 4.85 10.72 4.20
N THR A 174 6.17 10.72 4.29
CA THR A 174 6.87 10.66 5.56
C THR A 174 7.30 12.04 6.01
N LYS A 175 7.43 12.24 7.32
CA LYS A 175 7.78 13.56 7.87
C LYS A 175 9.10 14.08 7.31
N ASP A 176 9.14 15.37 7.03
CA ASP A 176 10.33 16.06 6.58
C ASP A 176 11.18 16.57 7.76
N PRO A 177 12.47 16.92 7.55
CA PRO A 177 13.29 17.57 8.53
C PRO A 177 12.70 18.90 9.00
N THR A 178 12.85 19.21 10.28
CA THR A 178 12.38 20.44 10.90
C THR A 178 13.55 21.32 11.36
N PHE A 179 13.40 22.64 11.33
CA PHE A 179 14.39 23.57 11.83
C PHE A 179 14.30 23.77 13.36
N THR A 180 13.32 23.11 14.00
CA THR A 180 13.25 23.00 15.47
C THR A 180 13.62 21.59 15.87
N PRO A 181 14.45 21.42 16.92
CA PRO A 181 14.74 20.08 17.42
C PRO A 181 13.47 19.37 17.89
N GLU A 182 13.24 18.17 17.40
CA GLU A 182 12.14 17.31 17.83
C GLU A 182 12.53 15.84 17.75
N GLY A 183 11.88 15.01 18.51
CA GLY A 183 12.08 13.58 18.47
C GLY A 183 10.87 12.80 18.92
N ALA A 184 10.87 11.51 18.55
CA ALA A 184 9.84 10.55 18.97
C ALA A 184 10.47 9.19 19.18
N TYR A 185 9.90 8.40 20.10
CA TYR A 185 10.29 7.02 20.31
C TYR A 185 9.08 6.16 20.67
N GLN A 186 9.21 4.86 20.41
CA GLN A 186 8.22 3.84 20.74
C GLN A 186 8.91 2.52 21.07
N ALA A 187 8.39 1.81 22.06
CA ALA A 187 8.74 0.43 22.34
C ALA A 187 7.47 -0.36 22.68
N GLU A 188 7.32 -1.56 22.14
CA GLU A 188 6.13 -2.37 22.28
C GLU A 188 6.48 -3.86 22.39
N ILE A 189 5.68 -4.58 23.18
CA ILE A 189 5.71 -6.04 23.28
C ILE A 189 4.27 -6.58 23.26
N GLY A 190 4.08 -7.79 22.72
CA GLY A 190 2.76 -8.43 22.65
C GLY A 190 2.85 -9.96 22.61
N ASN A 191 1.68 -10.59 22.47
CA ASN A 191 1.63 -12.03 22.22
C ASN A 191 2.20 -12.35 20.83
N TYR A 192 2.36 -13.64 20.52
CA TYR A 192 3.11 -14.10 19.33
C TYR A 192 4.48 -13.43 19.21
N ASN A 193 5.15 -13.25 20.37
CA ASN A 193 6.48 -12.63 20.46
C ASN A 193 6.58 -11.27 19.74
N THR A 194 5.44 -10.56 19.63
CA THR A 194 5.38 -9.23 18.98
C THR A 194 6.33 -8.28 19.70
N LYS A 195 7.16 -7.61 18.91
CA LYS A 195 8.15 -6.61 19.35
C LYS A 195 8.20 -5.47 18.38
N ARG A 196 8.27 -4.26 18.90
CA ARG A 196 8.53 -3.06 18.11
C ARG A 196 9.45 -2.12 18.87
N ALA A 197 10.39 -1.51 18.15
CA ALA A 197 11.26 -0.45 18.68
C ALA A 197 11.48 0.58 17.59
N SER A 198 11.15 1.84 17.88
CA SER A 198 11.20 2.91 16.90
C SER A 198 11.77 4.18 17.50
N VAL A 199 12.50 4.95 16.71
CA VAL A 199 13.02 6.27 17.07
C VAL A 199 13.01 7.19 15.86
N ALA A 200 12.69 8.44 16.08
CA ALA A 200 12.83 9.51 15.09
C ALA A 200 13.47 10.74 15.76
N LEU A 201 14.39 11.39 15.07
CA LEU A 201 15.10 12.58 15.52
C LEU A 201 15.15 13.57 14.36
N SER A 202 14.83 14.83 14.60
CA SER A 202 14.92 15.91 13.62
C SER A 202 15.47 17.18 14.26
N GLY A 203 16.14 18.02 13.45
CA GLY A 203 16.61 19.32 13.90
C GLY A 203 17.57 20.00 12.93
N PRO A 204 17.90 21.26 13.17
CA PRO A 204 18.80 22.03 12.32
C PRO A 204 20.24 21.55 12.48
N ILE A 205 20.95 21.48 11.35
CA ILE A 205 22.43 21.44 11.29
C ILE A 205 22.97 22.84 11.15
N VAL A 206 22.30 23.66 10.32
CA VAL A 206 22.50 25.11 10.20
C VAL A 206 21.13 25.74 10.43
N GLU A 207 21.07 26.69 11.36
CA GLU A 207 19.83 27.38 11.73
C GLU A 207 19.14 27.94 10.48
N ASP A 208 17.86 27.65 10.33
CA ASP A 208 16.95 28.05 9.25
C ASP A 208 17.43 27.75 7.81
N GLU A 209 18.51 26.98 7.61
CA GLU A 209 19.01 26.70 6.28
C GLU A 209 19.22 25.20 5.99
N LEU A 210 19.68 24.42 6.97
CA LEU A 210 19.98 23.00 6.77
C LEU A 210 19.47 22.19 7.95
N ALA A 211 18.52 21.30 7.71
CA ALA A 211 17.96 20.41 8.70
C ALA A 211 18.11 18.94 8.30
N ALA A 212 18.18 18.06 9.30
CA ALA A 212 18.23 16.62 9.07
C ALA A 212 17.17 15.88 9.91
N ARG A 213 16.71 14.74 9.40
CA ARG A 213 15.82 13.82 10.09
C ARG A 213 16.32 12.38 9.92
N LEU A 214 16.34 11.64 11.03
CA LEU A 214 16.62 10.20 11.06
C LEU A 214 15.41 9.49 11.67
N ALA A 215 14.89 8.47 11.00
CA ALA A 215 13.85 7.60 11.53
C ALA A 215 14.28 6.13 11.39
N LEU A 216 14.16 5.36 12.47
CA LEU A 216 14.44 3.92 12.51
C LEU A 216 13.23 3.23 13.11
N ASP A 217 12.81 2.12 12.52
CA ASP A 217 11.71 1.28 13.00
C ASP A 217 12.05 -0.20 12.80
N TYR A 218 11.95 -0.96 13.88
CA TYR A 218 12.01 -2.40 13.87
C TYR A 218 10.68 -2.96 14.38
N SER A 219 10.09 -3.89 13.63
CA SER A 219 8.93 -4.64 14.06
C SER A 219 9.10 -6.13 13.73
N GLY A 220 8.56 -6.99 14.58
CA GLY A 220 8.59 -8.43 14.35
C GLY A 220 7.56 -9.17 15.19
N ARG A 221 7.15 -10.33 14.73
CA ARG A 221 6.30 -11.29 15.45
C ARG A 221 6.50 -12.69 14.90
N ASP A 222 6.19 -13.68 15.72
CA ASP A 222 6.07 -15.05 15.24
C ASP A 222 4.81 -15.21 14.37
N THR A 223 4.79 -16.20 13.50
CA THR A 223 3.55 -16.61 12.83
C THR A 223 2.55 -17.14 13.86
N PHE A 224 1.26 -16.97 13.58
CA PHE A 224 0.20 -17.56 14.43
C PHE A 224 -0.25 -18.95 13.91
N ILE A 225 0.40 -19.50 12.90
CA ILE A 225 0.12 -20.83 12.36
C ILE A 225 1.06 -21.86 12.99
N ASP A 226 0.47 -22.92 13.53
CA ASP A 226 1.22 -24.06 14.07
C ASP A 226 1.45 -25.13 12.99
N TYR A 227 2.71 -25.40 12.63
CA TYR A 227 3.07 -26.41 11.67
C TYR A 227 3.16 -27.79 12.35
N VAL A 228 2.04 -28.53 12.37
CA VAL A 228 1.87 -29.77 13.15
C VAL A 228 2.40 -31.03 12.48
N ASN A 229 2.82 -30.97 11.22
CA ASN A 229 3.39 -32.14 10.52
C ASN A 229 4.75 -32.50 11.11
N SER A 230 4.92 -33.73 11.60
CA SER A 230 6.19 -34.21 12.16
C SER A 230 7.37 -34.19 11.17
N GLY A 231 7.09 -34.09 9.87
CA GLY A 231 8.09 -33.93 8.82
C GLY A 231 8.33 -32.49 8.41
N PHE A 232 7.74 -31.51 9.12
CA PHE A 232 7.94 -30.10 8.80
C PHE A 232 9.41 -29.71 9.02
N LYS A 233 9.98 -29.04 8.04
CA LYS A 233 11.37 -28.61 8.05
C LYS A 233 11.47 -27.16 8.47
N HIS A 234 11.93 -26.93 9.69
CA HIS A 234 12.25 -25.60 10.20
C HIS A 234 13.62 -25.07 9.72
N GLU A 235 14.49 -25.96 9.22
CA GLU A 235 15.81 -25.57 8.74
C GLU A 235 15.74 -24.95 7.34
N GLY A 236 16.34 -23.78 7.16
CA GLY A 236 16.45 -23.08 5.88
C GLY A 236 15.30 -22.17 5.52
N THR A 237 14.27 -22.04 6.39
CA THR A 237 13.16 -21.07 6.25
C THR A 237 12.84 -20.47 7.60
N ASP A 238 12.60 -19.17 7.65
CA ASP A 238 12.23 -18.42 8.85
C ASP A 238 10.78 -17.96 8.71
N GLN A 239 9.86 -18.57 9.49
CA GLN A 239 8.43 -18.32 9.42
C GLN A 239 8.01 -17.06 10.17
N ASP A 240 8.94 -16.39 10.85
CA ASP A 240 8.62 -15.19 11.62
C ASP A 240 8.59 -13.96 10.72
N PHE A 241 7.73 -13.03 11.08
CA PHE A 241 7.68 -11.73 10.44
C PHE A 241 8.73 -10.81 11.05
N MET A 242 9.49 -10.16 10.21
CA MET A 242 10.44 -9.13 10.60
C MET A 242 10.45 -8.01 9.56
N ALA A 243 10.44 -6.77 10.02
CA ALA A 243 10.68 -5.61 9.19
C ALA A 243 11.61 -4.63 9.92
N PHE A 244 12.62 -4.15 9.22
CA PHE A 244 13.46 -3.03 9.63
C PHE A 244 13.37 -1.95 8.57
N ASN A 245 13.03 -0.73 8.98
CA ASN A 245 12.97 0.45 8.11
C ASN A 245 13.86 1.53 8.69
N GLY A 246 14.82 1.99 7.91
CA GLY A 246 15.68 3.12 8.23
C GLY A 246 15.52 4.21 7.20
N ARG A 247 15.36 5.47 7.63
CA ARG A 247 15.24 6.62 6.72
C ARG A 247 16.05 7.80 7.25
N PHE A 248 16.82 8.41 6.36
CA PHE A 248 17.55 9.64 6.60
C PHE A 248 17.13 10.67 5.56
N LYS A 249 16.79 11.87 6.02
CA LYS A 249 16.48 13.02 5.16
C LYS A 249 17.38 14.18 5.51
N LEU A 250 17.77 14.93 4.48
CA LEU A 250 18.49 16.20 4.60
C LEU A 250 17.72 17.24 3.77
N LEU A 251 17.31 18.32 4.41
CA LEU A 251 16.59 19.45 3.80
C LEU A 251 17.49 20.69 3.81
N TRP A 252 17.64 21.31 2.65
CA TRP A 252 18.42 22.54 2.46
C TRP A 252 17.57 23.62 1.82
N GLU A 253 17.43 24.74 2.52
CA GLU A 253 16.68 25.94 2.14
C GLU A 253 17.60 27.18 2.32
N PRO A 254 18.51 27.46 1.37
CA PRO A 254 19.50 28.50 1.52
C PRO A 254 18.88 29.88 1.53
N SER A 255 19.22 30.68 2.55
CA SER A 255 18.77 32.09 2.69
C SER A 255 19.24 32.98 1.54
N GLU A 256 20.38 32.64 0.92
CA GLU A 256 20.96 33.39 -0.21
C GLU A 256 20.19 33.18 -1.52
N ILE A 257 19.38 32.12 -1.63
CA ILE A 257 18.57 31.78 -2.83
C ILE A 257 17.14 31.56 -2.38
N PRO A 258 16.38 32.62 -2.08
CA PRO A 258 14.99 32.49 -1.65
C PRO A 258 14.14 31.71 -2.63
N GLY A 259 13.33 30.77 -2.12
CA GLY A 259 12.48 29.91 -2.93
C GLY A 259 13.14 28.61 -3.40
N LEU A 260 14.46 28.42 -3.20
CA LEU A 260 15.12 27.14 -3.48
C LEU A 260 14.92 26.18 -2.30
N THR A 261 14.50 24.96 -2.61
CA THR A 261 14.43 23.84 -1.67
C THR A 261 15.13 22.64 -2.31
N ALA A 262 16.08 22.04 -1.61
CA ALA A 262 16.67 20.77 -2.03
C ALA A 262 16.57 19.75 -0.89
N LYS A 263 16.13 18.54 -1.21
CA LYS A 263 15.97 17.48 -0.21
C LYS A 263 16.60 16.18 -0.72
N LEU A 264 17.41 15.56 0.12
CA LEU A 264 17.95 14.21 -0.11
C LEU A 264 17.30 13.26 0.87
N THR A 265 16.74 12.17 0.37
CA THR A 265 16.20 11.08 1.16
C THR A 265 16.94 9.80 0.83
N TYR A 266 17.40 9.09 1.84
CA TYR A 266 17.90 7.73 1.74
C TYR A 266 17.07 6.82 2.63
N SER A 267 16.56 5.72 2.07
CA SER A 267 15.78 4.71 2.78
C SER A 267 16.40 3.34 2.62
N TYR A 268 16.37 2.57 3.69
CA TYR A 268 16.73 1.17 3.74
C TYR A 268 15.58 0.36 4.33
N ASN A 269 15.13 -0.67 3.62
CA ASN A 269 14.11 -1.59 4.07
C ASN A 269 14.66 -3.02 4.02
N LYS A 270 14.48 -3.75 5.12
CA LYS A 270 14.75 -5.20 5.18
C LYS A 270 13.55 -5.88 5.79
N SER A 271 13.08 -6.97 5.15
CA SER A 271 11.94 -7.74 5.67
C SER A 271 12.13 -9.24 5.48
N ASN A 272 11.48 -10.01 6.33
CA ASN A 272 11.28 -11.45 6.21
C ASN A 272 9.83 -11.80 6.52
N ARG A 273 9.26 -12.76 5.77
CA ARG A 273 7.91 -13.25 6.01
C ARG A 273 7.68 -14.63 5.38
N PRO A 274 6.73 -15.44 5.89
CA PRO A 274 6.30 -16.65 5.19
C PRO A 274 5.59 -16.31 3.86
N SER A 275 5.53 -17.25 2.95
CA SER A 275 4.76 -17.09 1.72
C SER A 275 3.26 -16.95 1.97
N GLN A 276 2.76 -17.56 3.04
CA GLN A 276 1.35 -17.51 3.46
C GLN A 276 1.24 -17.72 4.97
N GLU A 277 0.24 -17.11 5.61
CA GLU A 277 -0.26 -17.47 6.94
C GLU A 277 -1.60 -18.19 6.78
N ALA A 278 -1.55 -19.46 6.39
CA ALA A 278 -2.71 -20.25 6.06
C ALA A 278 -2.80 -21.50 6.94
N ALA A 279 -4.02 -21.93 7.23
CA ALA A 279 -4.33 -23.16 7.99
C ALA A 279 -4.86 -24.27 7.07
N SER A 280 -4.65 -25.53 7.46
CA SER A 280 -5.35 -26.70 6.93
C SER A 280 -6.68 -26.88 7.68
N ALA A 281 -7.65 -27.55 7.09
CA ALA A 281 -8.89 -27.88 7.80
C ALA A 281 -8.65 -28.83 8.99
N PRO A 282 -9.27 -28.60 10.18
CA PRO A 282 -10.20 -27.50 10.49
C PRO A 282 -9.45 -26.17 10.69
N PHE A 283 -9.90 -25.13 9.95
CA PHE A 283 -9.14 -23.87 9.81
C PHE A 283 -9.04 -23.05 11.10
N ASP A 284 -10.04 -23.14 11.97
CA ASP A 284 -10.13 -22.42 13.24
C ASP A 284 -9.12 -22.89 14.29
N GLU A 285 -8.48 -24.04 14.09
CA GLU A 285 -7.37 -24.51 14.95
C GLU A 285 -6.07 -23.76 14.65
N LEU A 286 -5.95 -23.09 13.49
CA LEU A 286 -4.75 -22.39 13.03
C LEU A 286 -3.54 -23.31 12.85
N GLU A 287 -3.79 -24.58 12.53
CA GLU A 287 -2.79 -25.59 12.27
C GLU A 287 -2.55 -25.81 10.78
N HIS A 288 -1.32 -26.09 10.38
CA HIS A 288 -1.01 -26.46 9.00
C HIS A 288 -0.25 -27.77 8.92
N THR A 289 -0.71 -28.68 8.04
CA THR A 289 -0.16 -30.03 7.87
C THR A 289 0.89 -30.14 6.77
N THR A 290 1.36 -29.03 6.21
CA THR A 290 2.45 -29.05 5.21
C THR A 290 3.77 -29.54 5.80
N THR A 291 4.66 -30.02 4.94
CA THR A 291 6.03 -30.36 5.32
C THR A 291 7.03 -29.22 5.10
N THR A 292 6.62 -28.17 4.41
CA THR A 292 7.45 -26.98 4.15
C THR A 292 6.57 -25.76 3.97
N MET A 293 7.02 -24.60 4.44
CA MET A 293 6.45 -23.30 4.11
C MET A 293 7.59 -22.41 3.61
N PRO A 294 7.56 -21.99 2.35
CA PRO A 294 8.56 -21.09 1.81
C PRO A 294 8.51 -19.72 2.50
N THR A 295 9.67 -19.05 2.54
CA THR A 295 9.80 -17.70 3.07
C THR A 295 10.40 -16.76 2.04
N TRP A 296 10.12 -15.49 2.21
CA TRP A 296 10.62 -14.40 1.38
C TRP A 296 11.39 -13.42 2.23
N GLU A 297 12.61 -13.13 1.80
CA GLU A 297 13.42 -12.05 2.34
C GLU A 297 13.56 -10.95 1.28
N GLN A 298 13.53 -9.70 1.72
CA GLN A 298 13.77 -8.54 0.87
C GLN A 298 14.76 -7.60 1.53
N ASP A 299 15.63 -7.02 0.69
CA ASP A 299 16.61 -6.01 1.06
C ASP A 299 16.57 -4.90 0.01
N THR A 300 16.18 -3.67 0.39
CA THR A 300 15.95 -2.57 -0.56
C THR A 300 16.63 -1.29 -0.10
N HIS A 301 17.34 -0.65 -1.01
CA HIS A 301 17.94 0.66 -0.85
C HIS A 301 17.32 1.66 -1.83
N THR A 302 16.90 2.82 -1.34
CA THR A 302 16.31 3.87 -2.17
C THR A 302 16.95 5.22 -1.87
N GLY A 303 17.41 5.89 -2.90
CA GLY A 303 17.87 7.28 -2.85
C GLY A 303 16.94 8.19 -3.66
N ILE A 304 16.48 9.29 -3.07
CA ILE A 304 15.62 10.30 -3.71
C ILE A 304 16.26 11.64 -3.55
N PHE A 305 16.34 12.42 -4.64
CA PHE A 305 16.76 13.81 -4.65
C PHE A 305 15.64 14.68 -5.20
N ASP A 306 15.11 15.55 -4.36
CA ASP A 306 14.08 16.53 -4.70
C ASP A 306 14.74 17.92 -4.86
N LEU A 307 14.37 18.63 -5.91
CA LEU A 307 14.74 20.01 -6.16
C LEU A 307 13.49 20.83 -6.46
N GLY A 308 13.18 21.79 -5.61
CA GLY A 308 12.06 22.72 -5.76
C GLY A 308 12.57 24.15 -5.95
N TYR A 309 11.84 24.94 -6.74
CA TYR A 309 12.06 26.38 -6.83
C TYR A 309 10.74 27.14 -6.96
N ASP A 310 10.46 27.99 -5.99
CA ASP A 310 9.31 28.89 -6.01
C ASP A 310 9.73 30.25 -6.62
N PHE A 311 9.17 30.60 -7.77
CA PHE A 311 9.48 31.88 -8.44
C PHE A 311 8.82 33.10 -7.79
N GLY A 312 8.01 32.91 -6.74
CA GLY A 312 7.33 33.98 -6.01
C GLY A 312 6.17 34.65 -6.77
N ASN A 313 5.78 34.13 -7.92
CA ASN A 313 4.72 34.64 -8.78
C ASN A 313 3.60 33.61 -9.04
N GLY A 314 3.43 32.64 -8.13
CA GLY A 314 2.50 31.54 -8.27
C GLY A 314 2.97 30.40 -9.16
N VAL A 315 4.18 30.49 -9.72
CA VAL A 315 4.82 29.41 -10.50
C VAL A 315 5.87 28.72 -9.65
N LYS A 316 5.82 27.37 -9.59
CA LYS A 316 6.81 26.54 -8.90
C LYS A 316 7.33 25.46 -9.83
N PHE A 317 8.63 25.26 -9.79
CA PHE A 317 9.32 24.16 -10.47
C PHE A 317 9.64 23.07 -9.47
N PHE A 318 9.51 21.82 -9.89
CA PHE A 318 9.88 20.66 -9.10
C PHE A 318 10.55 19.62 -9.97
N ASN A 319 11.65 19.05 -9.50
CA ASN A 319 12.30 17.89 -10.09
C ASN A 319 12.58 16.86 -9.00
N GLN A 320 12.24 15.61 -9.26
CA GLN A 320 12.60 14.49 -8.40
C GLN A 320 13.35 13.46 -9.22
N THR A 321 14.55 13.09 -8.75
CA THR A 321 15.33 11.98 -9.31
C THR A 321 15.50 10.90 -8.26
N GLN A 322 15.34 9.65 -8.64
CA GLN A 322 15.46 8.55 -7.72
C GLN A 322 16.17 7.34 -8.33
N TYR A 323 16.77 6.56 -7.45
CA TYR A 323 17.39 5.28 -7.75
C TYR A 323 17.10 4.30 -6.62
N SER A 324 16.64 3.09 -6.95
CA SER A 324 16.50 2.01 -5.99
C SER A 324 17.13 0.71 -6.47
N THR A 325 17.61 -0.09 -5.51
CA THR A 325 18.00 -1.48 -5.71
C THR A 325 17.22 -2.35 -4.74
N SER A 326 16.74 -3.49 -5.21
CA SER A 326 15.99 -4.43 -4.38
C SER A 326 16.44 -5.86 -4.67
N ASP A 327 16.91 -6.55 -3.65
CA ASP A 327 17.26 -7.96 -3.68
C ASP A 327 16.17 -8.74 -2.93
N VAL A 328 15.51 -9.66 -3.63
CA VAL A 328 14.45 -10.51 -3.07
C VAL A 328 14.84 -11.96 -3.21
N SER A 329 14.80 -12.70 -2.13
CA SER A 329 15.06 -14.13 -2.14
C SER A 329 13.89 -14.94 -1.60
N ARG A 330 13.63 -16.08 -2.23
CA ARG A 330 12.66 -17.08 -1.78
C ARG A 330 13.39 -18.34 -1.38
N SER A 331 13.15 -18.82 -0.17
CA SER A 331 13.74 -20.03 0.38
C SER A 331 12.67 -21.08 0.66
N THR A 332 12.91 -22.33 0.29
CA THR A 332 12.00 -23.45 0.50
C THR A 332 12.57 -24.53 1.41
N GLY A 333 13.89 -24.50 1.64
CA GLY A 333 14.62 -25.58 2.31
C GLY A 333 14.69 -26.89 1.50
N LEU A 334 14.29 -26.87 0.22
CA LEU A 334 14.26 -28.04 -0.67
C LEU A 334 15.05 -27.78 -1.95
N VAL A 335 15.86 -28.74 -2.37
CA VAL A 335 16.55 -28.66 -3.66
C VAL A 335 15.55 -28.68 -4.80
N ASN A 336 15.59 -27.68 -5.70
CA ASN A 336 14.64 -27.49 -6.79
C ASN A 336 13.17 -27.39 -6.32
N GLY A 337 12.93 -26.97 -5.08
CA GLY A 337 11.61 -26.80 -4.47
C GLY A 337 10.95 -25.45 -4.76
N GLY A 338 11.61 -24.60 -5.53
CA GLY A 338 11.15 -23.25 -5.87
C GLY A 338 11.89 -22.14 -5.13
N ASP A 339 13.15 -22.37 -4.73
CA ASP A 339 14.04 -21.27 -4.31
C ASP A 339 14.16 -20.28 -5.46
N ALA A 340 14.24 -19.00 -5.15
CA ALA A 340 14.34 -17.97 -6.18
C ALA A 340 15.15 -16.77 -5.71
N GLN A 341 15.65 -16.03 -6.67
CA GLN A 341 16.32 -14.75 -6.48
C GLN A 341 15.81 -13.75 -7.52
N ILE A 342 15.58 -12.54 -7.09
CA ILE A 342 15.16 -11.41 -7.91
C ILE A 342 16.06 -10.23 -7.56
N ASP A 343 16.84 -9.78 -8.54
CA ASP A 343 17.70 -8.61 -8.43
C ASP A 343 17.08 -7.49 -9.29
N GLN A 344 16.68 -6.37 -8.69
CA GLN A 344 15.99 -5.30 -9.38
C GLN A 344 16.66 -3.95 -9.17
N ASN A 345 16.78 -3.19 -10.25
CA ASN A 345 17.22 -1.81 -10.26
C ASN A 345 16.15 -0.92 -10.89
N ASN A 346 15.91 0.23 -10.30
CA ASN A 346 15.00 1.24 -10.85
C ASN A 346 15.65 2.61 -10.82
N THR A 347 15.54 3.34 -11.91
CA THR A 347 15.89 4.77 -12.00
C THR A 347 14.69 5.52 -12.53
N SER A 348 14.30 6.62 -11.89
CA SER A 348 13.24 7.47 -12.40
C SER A 348 13.51 8.95 -12.20
N ASN A 349 12.85 9.76 -13.02
CA ASN A 349 12.85 11.22 -12.93
C ASN A 349 11.44 11.75 -13.22
N GLU A 350 10.99 12.65 -12.38
CA GLU A 350 9.81 13.46 -12.62
C GLU A 350 10.19 14.93 -12.59
N THR A 351 9.86 15.67 -13.65
CA THR A 351 9.98 17.11 -13.72
C THR A 351 8.60 17.71 -13.92
N ARG A 352 8.19 18.67 -13.07
CA ARG A 352 6.90 19.34 -13.22
C ARG A 352 6.98 20.81 -12.88
N VAL A 353 6.04 21.55 -13.43
CA VAL A 353 5.77 22.95 -13.10
C VAL A 353 4.32 23.05 -12.66
N THR A 354 4.09 23.69 -11.52
CA THR A 354 2.75 24.07 -11.06
C THR A 354 2.58 25.58 -11.20
N PHE A 355 1.36 26.04 -11.40
CA PHE A 355 1.01 27.45 -11.48
C PHE A 355 -0.35 27.70 -10.87
N GLY A 356 -0.48 28.85 -10.24
CA GLY A 356 -1.67 29.24 -9.48
C GLY A 356 -1.95 28.35 -8.28
N ASP A 357 -2.98 28.70 -7.53
CA ASP A 357 -3.50 27.96 -6.39
C ASP A 357 -5.02 27.73 -6.52
N GLN A 358 -5.66 27.19 -5.48
CA GLN A 358 -7.10 26.88 -5.50
C GLN A 358 -7.98 28.13 -5.58
N GLU A 359 -7.49 29.30 -5.17
CA GLU A 359 -8.21 30.57 -5.18
C GLU A 359 -8.08 31.29 -6.53
N ASP A 360 -7.12 30.91 -7.35
CA ASP A 360 -6.92 31.49 -8.66
C ASP A 360 -7.99 31.04 -9.67
N VAL A 361 -8.23 31.85 -10.69
CA VAL A 361 -9.15 31.53 -11.80
C VAL A 361 -8.65 30.35 -12.59
N LEU A 362 -7.32 30.23 -12.75
CA LEU A 362 -6.64 29.15 -13.44
C LEU A 362 -5.44 28.67 -12.63
N SER A 363 -5.45 27.40 -12.30
CA SER A 363 -4.32 26.73 -11.66
C SER A 363 -4.07 25.37 -12.32
N GLY A 364 -2.88 24.80 -12.13
CA GLY A 364 -2.61 23.50 -12.68
C GLY A 364 -1.17 23.03 -12.55
N VAL A 365 -0.91 21.89 -13.19
CA VAL A 365 0.37 21.22 -13.28
C VAL A 365 0.61 20.71 -14.68
N ALA A 366 1.85 20.77 -15.12
CA ALA A 366 2.33 20.08 -16.31
C ALA A 366 3.68 19.44 -16.03
N GLY A 367 3.92 18.25 -16.56
CA GLY A 367 5.16 17.54 -16.26
C GLY A 367 5.47 16.38 -17.18
N VAL A 368 6.66 15.85 -16.97
CA VAL A 368 7.19 14.64 -17.62
C VAL A 368 7.70 13.69 -16.54
N TYR A 369 7.39 12.42 -16.72
CA TYR A 369 7.88 11.31 -15.92
C TYR A 369 8.57 10.29 -16.82
N TYR A 370 9.73 9.81 -16.39
CA TYR A 370 10.41 8.68 -17.02
C TYR A 370 10.92 7.73 -15.94
N ALA A 371 10.76 6.43 -16.19
CA ALA A 371 11.34 5.39 -15.36
C ALA A 371 11.91 4.26 -16.21
N HIS A 372 13.03 3.72 -15.77
CA HIS A 372 13.68 2.53 -16.30
C HIS A 372 13.86 1.52 -15.19
N THR A 373 13.28 0.34 -15.35
CA THR A 373 13.38 -0.78 -14.40
C THR A 373 13.99 -1.97 -15.09
N GLN A 374 15.04 -2.54 -14.50
CA GLN A 374 15.65 -3.80 -14.91
C GLN A 374 15.51 -4.81 -13.78
N THR A 375 15.11 -6.04 -14.10
CA THR A 375 14.91 -7.13 -13.15
C THR A 375 15.49 -8.41 -13.70
N ASP A 376 16.41 -9.01 -12.96
CA ASP A 376 16.97 -10.33 -13.23
C ASP A 376 16.34 -11.34 -12.26
N GLU A 377 15.75 -12.42 -12.80
CA GLU A 377 15.03 -13.42 -12.03
C GLU A 377 15.63 -14.82 -12.26
N VAL A 378 15.86 -15.54 -11.18
CA VAL A 378 16.25 -16.95 -11.22
C VAL A 378 15.31 -17.77 -10.33
N LEU A 379 14.75 -18.85 -10.88
CA LEU A 379 13.84 -19.75 -10.17
C LEU A 379 14.36 -21.19 -10.28
N TYR A 380 14.53 -21.86 -9.13
CA TYR A 380 14.94 -23.26 -9.00
C TYR A 380 13.72 -24.14 -8.68
N LEU A 381 12.83 -24.33 -9.67
CA LEU A 381 11.66 -25.18 -9.55
C LEU A 381 11.70 -26.29 -10.62
N SER A 382 11.93 -27.54 -10.18
CA SER A 382 12.12 -28.71 -11.08
C SER A 382 13.30 -28.54 -12.05
N GLY A 383 14.20 -27.63 -11.77
CA GLY A 383 15.34 -27.20 -12.57
C GLY A 383 15.46 -25.67 -12.51
N THR A 384 16.25 -25.06 -13.41
CA THR A 384 16.50 -23.62 -13.40
C THR A 384 15.75 -22.94 -14.53
N SER A 385 14.97 -21.92 -14.18
CA SER A 385 14.38 -20.95 -15.12
C SER A 385 14.98 -19.58 -14.84
N THR A 386 15.25 -18.79 -15.89
CA THR A 386 15.87 -17.46 -15.78
C THR A 386 15.12 -16.48 -16.65
N PHE A 387 14.93 -15.27 -16.14
CA PHE A 387 14.28 -14.17 -16.87
C PHE A 387 15.03 -12.88 -16.66
N ASP A 388 15.07 -12.06 -17.70
CA ASP A 388 15.62 -10.72 -17.75
C ASP A 388 14.50 -9.80 -18.26
N ASP A 389 14.03 -8.93 -17.40
CA ASP A 389 12.92 -8.03 -17.67
C ASP A 389 13.41 -6.59 -17.69
N THR A 390 13.00 -5.84 -18.71
CA THR A 390 13.21 -4.41 -18.79
C THR A 390 11.87 -3.70 -19.02
N LYS A 391 11.63 -2.65 -18.26
CA LYS A 391 10.44 -1.79 -18.40
C LYS A 391 10.86 -0.33 -18.50
N ASP A 392 10.48 0.32 -19.60
CA ASP A 392 10.60 1.76 -19.79
C ASP A 392 9.21 2.40 -19.75
N ASN A 393 9.03 3.41 -18.89
CA ASN A 393 7.78 4.13 -18.76
C ASN A 393 8.02 5.62 -19.04
N LEU A 394 7.31 6.20 -20.00
CA LEU A 394 7.32 7.62 -20.28
C LEU A 394 5.91 8.18 -20.17
N GLY A 395 5.73 9.21 -19.36
CA GLY A 395 4.47 9.93 -19.18
C GLY A 395 4.64 11.42 -19.40
N LEU A 396 3.86 11.99 -20.31
CA LEU A 396 3.68 13.44 -20.44
C LEU A 396 2.31 13.79 -19.89
N PHE A 397 2.21 14.63 -18.87
CA PHE A 397 0.95 14.88 -18.20
C PHE A 397 0.70 16.35 -17.92
N THR A 398 -0.58 16.71 -17.87
CA THR A 398 -1.06 18.02 -17.42
C THR A 398 -2.41 17.86 -16.76
N GLU A 399 -2.69 18.68 -15.75
CA GLU A 399 -4.01 18.87 -15.19
C GLU A 399 -4.20 20.36 -14.92
N MET A 400 -5.35 20.91 -15.33
CA MET A 400 -5.70 22.32 -15.20
C MET A 400 -7.10 22.45 -14.60
N SER A 401 -7.22 23.30 -13.60
CA SER A 401 -8.47 23.69 -12.98
C SER A 401 -8.83 25.11 -13.39
N TYR A 402 -10.03 25.30 -13.91
CA TYR A 402 -10.55 26.60 -14.32
C TYR A 402 -11.84 26.91 -13.55
N ARG A 403 -11.82 27.98 -12.77
CA ARG A 403 -12.97 28.48 -12.04
C ARG A 403 -13.88 29.26 -12.99
N LEU A 404 -14.95 28.60 -13.45
CA LEU A 404 -15.93 29.19 -14.36
C LEU A 404 -16.72 30.31 -13.69
N THR A 405 -17.06 30.12 -12.42
CA THR A 405 -17.70 31.09 -11.51
C THR A 405 -17.20 30.78 -10.09
N ASP A 406 -17.63 31.58 -9.10
CA ASP A 406 -17.31 31.30 -7.69
C ASP A 406 -17.84 29.94 -7.20
N GLN A 407 -18.83 29.36 -7.91
CA GLN A 407 -19.44 28.09 -7.55
C GLN A 407 -19.04 26.93 -8.46
N TRP A 408 -18.61 27.18 -9.69
CA TRP A 408 -18.34 26.15 -10.67
C TRP A 408 -16.87 26.08 -11.01
N THR A 409 -16.27 24.91 -10.81
CA THR A 409 -14.88 24.60 -11.19
C THR A 409 -14.85 23.44 -12.17
N LEU A 410 -14.21 23.66 -13.31
CA LEU A 410 -13.93 22.63 -14.32
C LEU A 410 -12.47 22.23 -14.21
N THR A 411 -12.20 20.94 -14.02
CA THR A 411 -10.82 20.40 -14.03
C THR A 411 -10.66 19.42 -15.17
N GLY A 412 -9.65 19.65 -16.02
CA GLY A 412 -9.29 18.78 -17.13
C GLY A 412 -7.86 18.26 -16.98
N GLY A 413 -7.68 16.96 -17.10
CA GLY A 413 -6.39 16.30 -17.08
C GLY A 413 -6.15 15.48 -18.35
N LEU A 414 -4.91 15.39 -18.78
CA LEU A 414 -4.48 14.59 -19.92
C LEU A 414 -3.09 14.02 -19.68
N ARG A 415 -2.92 12.73 -19.94
CA ARG A 415 -1.61 12.07 -19.98
C ARG A 415 -1.44 11.31 -21.27
N TYR A 416 -0.31 11.47 -21.90
CA TYR A 416 0.21 10.54 -22.88
C TYR A 416 1.16 9.58 -22.18
N GLN A 417 0.84 8.28 -22.23
CA GLN A 417 1.63 7.22 -21.64
C GLN A 417 2.24 6.37 -22.75
N HIS A 418 3.53 6.04 -22.61
CA HIS A 418 4.28 5.18 -23.52
C HIS A 418 5.13 4.23 -22.68
N ASP A 419 4.86 2.92 -22.82
CA ASP A 419 5.52 1.86 -22.08
C ASP A 419 6.15 0.87 -23.05
N ARG A 420 7.40 0.49 -22.82
CA ARG A 420 8.05 -0.64 -23.46
C ARG A 420 8.31 -1.71 -22.44
N ILE A 421 7.89 -2.92 -22.71
CA ILE A 421 8.07 -4.08 -21.84
C ILE A 421 8.83 -5.14 -22.61
N GLN A 422 9.97 -5.54 -22.06
CA GLN A 422 10.81 -6.60 -22.60
C GLN A 422 10.92 -7.71 -21.56
N ARG A 423 10.79 -8.95 -22.00
CA ARG A 423 11.06 -10.14 -21.20
C ARG A 423 11.77 -11.18 -22.04
N TYR A 424 12.96 -11.54 -21.63
CA TYR A 424 13.77 -12.59 -22.24
C TYR A 424 14.07 -13.68 -21.22
N GLY A 425 14.18 -14.94 -21.66
CA GLY A 425 14.56 -15.99 -20.74
C GLY A 425 14.19 -17.38 -21.15
N THR A 426 14.45 -18.32 -20.26
CA THR A 426 14.20 -19.74 -20.47
C THR A 426 13.47 -20.36 -19.28
N SER A 427 12.65 -21.37 -19.55
CA SER A 427 11.97 -22.14 -18.51
C SER A 427 12.13 -23.63 -18.76
N VAL A 428 12.25 -24.39 -17.67
CA VAL A 428 12.28 -25.88 -17.75
C VAL A 428 10.94 -26.47 -18.22
N TYR A 429 9.87 -25.70 -18.18
CA TYR A 429 8.52 -26.15 -18.55
C TYR A 429 8.18 -25.97 -20.02
N THR A 430 9.07 -25.37 -20.82
CA THR A 430 8.91 -25.24 -22.27
C THR A 430 10.27 -25.27 -22.97
N LYS A 431 10.30 -25.73 -24.19
CA LYS A 431 11.52 -25.72 -25.04
C LYS A 431 11.71 -24.38 -25.75
N THR A 432 10.67 -23.55 -25.78
CA THR A 432 10.70 -22.26 -26.44
C THR A 432 11.08 -21.19 -25.44
N PRO A 433 12.19 -20.46 -25.62
CA PRO A 433 12.50 -19.31 -24.79
C PRO A 433 11.40 -18.25 -24.90
N VAL A 434 11.27 -17.38 -23.88
CA VAL A 434 10.49 -16.17 -24.02
C VAL A 434 11.34 -15.11 -24.69
N GLU A 435 10.78 -14.46 -25.72
CA GLU A 435 11.35 -13.31 -26.43
C GLU A 435 10.19 -12.33 -26.67
N PHE A 436 9.92 -11.52 -25.66
CA PHE A 436 8.84 -10.54 -25.69
C PHE A 436 9.43 -9.14 -25.67
N ASP A 437 9.06 -8.30 -26.62
CA ASP A 437 9.48 -6.89 -26.72
C ASP A 437 8.34 -6.11 -27.38
N GLU A 438 7.48 -5.55 -26.54
CA GLU A 438 6.27 -4.88 -27.00
C GLU A 438 6.17 -3.46 -26.43
N THR A 439 5.54 -2.60 -27.21
CA THR A 439 5.34 -1.20 -26.88
C THR A 439 3.86 -0.87 -26.82
N PHE A 440 3.45 -0.24 -25.74
CA PHE A 440 2.08 0.19 -25.49
C PHE A 440 2.02 1.71 -25.40
N SER A 441 1.05 2.32 -26.07
CA SER A 441 0.86 3.78 -26.01
C SER A 441 -0.60 4.13 -25.89
N THR A 442 -0.93 5.08 -25.01
CA THR A 442 -2.30 5.46 -24.79
C THR A 442 -2.42 6.92 -24.34
N VAL A 443 -3.60 7.49 -24.53
CA VAL A 443 -4.00 8.81 -24.01
C VAL A 443 -5.01 8.60 -22.91
N LEU A 444 -4.79 9.22 -21.75
CA LEU A 444 -5.53 9.04 -20.52
C LEU A 444 -6.17 10.38 -20.11
N PRO A 445 -7.38 10.68 -20.58
CA PRO A 445 -8.11 11.88 -20.17
C PRO A 445 -8.76 11.73 -18.81
N LYS A 446 -8.89 12.85 -18.10
CA LYS A 446 -9.71 13.06 -16.91
C LYS A 446 -10.45 14.36 -17.07
N LEU A 447 -11.73 14.39 -16.71
CA LEU A 447 -12.54 15.61 -16.69
C LEU A 447 -13.46 15.56 -15.48
N SER A 448 -13.47 16.63 -14.70
CA SER A 448 -14.42 16.78 -13.60
C SER A 448 -15.06 18.16 -13.60
N LEU A 449 -16.29 18.21 -13.16
CA LEU A 449 -17.05 19.43 -12.94
C LEU A 449 -17.56 19.42 -11.51
N ALA A 450 -17.13 20.40 -10.73
CA ALA A 450 -17.50 20.58 -9.33
C ALA A 450 -18.42 21.80 -9.18
N TYR A 451 -19.43 21.68 -8.33
CA TYR A 451 -20.34 22.75 -7.94
C TYR A 451 -20.31 22.94 -6.42
N ALA A 452 -19.82 24.06 -5.95
CA ALA A 452 -19.89 24.50 -4.56
C ALA A 452 -21.31 25.00 -4.29
N ALA A 453 -22.17 24.11 -3.76
CA ALA A 453 -23.57 24.46 -3.43
C ALA A 453 -23.62 25.48 -2.28
N THR A 454 -22.70 25.34 -1.32
CA THR A 454 -22.38 26.29 -0.26
C THR A 454 -20.84 26.34 -0.07
N PRO A 455 -20.30 27.26 0.74
CA PRO A 455 -18.86 27.21 1.08
C PRO A 455 -18.39 25.88 1.65
N ASP A 456 -19.30 25.15 2.30
CA ASP A 456 -18.99 23.92 3.05
C ASP A 456 -19.49 22.65 2.35
N TRP A 457 -20.12 22.76 1.18
CA TRP A 457 -20.69 21.61 0.48
C TRP A 457 -20.44 21.68 -1.02
N THR A 458 -19.70 20.73 -1.54
CA THR A 458 -19.39 20.54 -2.96
C THR A 458 -20.01 19.23 -3.47
N VAL A 459 -20.60 19.27 -4.64
CA VAL A 459 -21.05 18.11 -5.40
C VAL A 459 -20.46 18.17 -6.81
N GLY A 460 -20.30 17.03 -7.46
CA GLY A 460 -19.78 17.05 -8.81
C GLY A 460 -19.79 15.69 -9.51
N ALA A 461 -19.30 15.72 -10.73
CA ALA A 461 -19.15 14.53 -11.56
C ALA A 461 -17.73 14.49 -12.15
N MET A 462 -17.23 13.28 -12.36
CA MET A 462 -15.93 13.01 -12.95
C MET A 462 -16.03 11.87 -13.94
N VAL A 463 -15.24 11.95 -15.01
CA VAL A 463 -14.94 10.84 -15.90
C VAL A 463 -13.43 10.74 -16.06
N SER A 464 -12.89 9.52 -15.97
CA SER A 464 -11.47 9.27 -16.14
C SER A 464 -11.22 7.95 -16.87
N ARG A 465 -10.07 7.85 -17.51
CA ARG A 465 -9.65 6.65 -18.21
C ARG A 465 -8.48 6.02 -17.50
N GLY A 466 -8.59 4.72 -17.19
CA GLY A 466 -7.52 3.88 -16.66
C GLY A 466 -6.89 3.01 -17.73
N TYR A 467 -5.66 2.58 -17.46
CA TYR A 467 -4.86 1.77 -18.34
C TYR A 467 -3.86 0.92 -17.57
N ASN A 468 -3.69 -0.34 -18.02
CA ASN A 468 -2.62 -1.23 -17.61
C ASN A 468 -2.02 -1.88 -18.88
N PRO A 469 -0.69 -1.96 -19.03
CA PRO A 469 -0.07 -2.55 -20.23
C PRO A 469 -0.34 -4.05 -20.32
N GLY A 470 -0.13 -4.61 -21.52
CA GLY A 470 -0.12 -6.03 -21.75
C GLY A 470 1.19 -6.69 -21.30
N GLY A 471 1.33 -7.97 -21.57
CA GLY A 471 2.51 -8.75 -21.21
C GLY A 471 2.46 -10.16 -21.76
N VAL A 472 3.30 -11.02 -21.20
CA VAL A 472 3.40 -12.44 -21.58
C VAL A 472 3.43 -13.33 -20.36
N SER A 473 2.72 -14.46 -20.40
CA SER A 473 2.71 -15.47 -19.35
C SER A 473 2.87 -16.88 -19.90
N LEU A 474 3.43 -17.79 -19.10
CA LEU A 474 3.61 -19.18 -19.52
C LEU A 474 2.40 -20.03 -19.11
N ASN A 475 1.72 -20.63 -20.07
CA ASN A 475 0.81 -21.74 -19.78
C ASN A 475 1.63 -23.03 -19.73
N ILE A 476 1.97 -23.48 -18.52
CA ILE A 476 2.81 -24.68 -18.30
C ILE A 476 2.13 -25.93 -18.87
N SER A 477 0.80 -26.07 -18.72
CA SER A 477 0.05 -27.21 -19.21
C SER A 477 0.14 -27.35 -20.73
N ALA A 478 0.17 -26.21 -21.44
CA ALA A 478 0.33 -26.17 -22.89
C ALA A 478 1.80 -26.13 -23.33
N GLY A 479 2.75 -25.89 -22.41
CA GLY A 479 4.17 -25.67 -22.70
C GLY A 479 4.42 -24.49 -23.61
N LYS A 480 3.62 -23.42 -23.49
CA LYS A 480 3.60 -22.30 -24.45
C LYS A 480 3.45 -20.95 -23.74
N TRP A 481 4.23 -19.97 -24.22
CA TRP A 481 4.05 -18.58 -23.86
C TRP A 481 2.79 -17.99 -24.50
N MET A 482 2.03 -17.24 -23.72
CA MET A 482 0.75 -16.61 -24.09
C MET A 482 0.86 -15.11 -23.85
N GLU A 483 0.67 -14.32 -24.87
CA GLU A 483 0.59 -12.86 -24.75
C GLU A 483 -0.83 -12.45 -24.30
N PHE A 484 -0.90 -11.42 -23.48
CA PHE A 484 -2.15 -10.78 -23.09
C PHE A 484 -2.11 -9.29 -23.42
N LYS A 485 -3.28 -8.75 -23.75
CA LYS A 485 -3.44 -7.38 -24.23
C LYS A 485 -3.49 -6.39 -23.06
N GLU A 486 -3.26 -5.13 -23.37
CA GLU A 486 -3.51 -4.00 -22.48
C GLU A 486 -4.97 -3.98 -22.00
N GLU A 487 -5.16 -3.64 -20.74
CA GLU A 487 -6.45 -3.40 -20.10
C GLU A 487 -6.78 -1.90 -20.11
N LYS A 488 -8.03 -1.56 -20.35
CA LYS A 488 -8.53 -0.17 -20.31
C LYS A 488 -9.82 -0.10 -19.54
N ILE A 489 -9.99 0.99 -18.77
CA ILE A 489 -11.19 1.26 -18.00
C ILE A 489 -11.70 2.66 -18.33
N TRP A 490 -13.01 2.81 -18.51
CA TRP A 490 -13.68 4.06 -18.30
C TRP A 490 -14.34 4.07 -16.92
N ASN A 491 -14.05 5.11 -16.14
CA ASN A 491 -14.59 5.29 -14.80
C ASN A 491 -15.44 6.58 -14.77
N TYR A 492 -16.67 6.44 -14.32
CA TYR A 492 -17.65 7.54 -14.17
C TYR A 492 -17.98 7.65 -12.70
N GLU A 493 -17.83 8.84 -12.12
CA GLU A 493 -18.10 9.09 -10.71
C GLU A 493 -19.01 10.30 -10.50
N LEU A 494 -19.90 10.18 -9.52
CA LEU A 494 -20.57 11.31 -8.87
C LEU A 494 -20.00 11.42 -7.47
N PHE A 495 -19.65 12.61 -7.04
CA PHE A 495 -19.06 12.83 -5.72
C PHE A 495 -19.77 13.93 -4.92
N THR A 496 -19.70 13.82 -3.60
CA THR A 496 -20.06 14.88 -2.67
C THR A 496 -19.03 14.98 -1.55
N ARG A 497 -18.75 16.21 -1.13
CA ARG A 497 -17.86 16.57 -0.04
C ARG A 497 -18.53 17.65 0.78
N ALA A 498 -18.66 17.44 2.08
CA ALA A 498 -19.30 18.42 2.93
C ALA A 498 -18.61 18.51 4.30
N ASN A 499 -18.42 19.73 4.78
CA ASN A 499 -18.09 20.04 6.16
C ASN A 499 -19.31 20.67 6.79
N LEU A 500 -19.92 20.01 7.73
CA LEU A 500 -21.21 20.36 8.30
C LEU A 500 -21.10 20.58 9.81
N LEU A 501 -22.11 21.18 10.42
CA LEU A 501 -22.20 21.39 11.87
C LEU A 501 -21.01 22.21 12.40
N ASP A 502 -20.68 23.32 11.74
CA ASP A 502 -19.53 24.17 12.07
C ASP A 502 -18.21 23.37 12.10
N ASP A 503 -17.91 22.66 11.00
CA ASP A 503 -16.73 21.80 10.79
C ASP A 503 -16.59 20.62 11.77
N ARG A 504 -17.68 20.27 12.49
CA ARG A 504 -17.69 19.09 13.36
C ARG A 504 -17.97 17.77 12.63
N LEU A 505 -18.52 17.81 11.43
CA LEU A 505 -18.83 16.64 10.61
C LEU A 505 -18.26 16.81 9.21
N THR A 506 -17.27 16.01 8.86
CA THR A 506 -16.79 15.86 7.49
C THR A 506 -17.47 14.65 6.86
N LEU A 507 -18.09 14.85 5.70
CA LEU A 507 -18.74 13.79 4.92
C LEU A 507 -18.15 13.72 3.52
N SER A 508 -17.79 12.52 3.08
CA SER A 508 -17.35 12.23 1.72
C SER A 508 -18.12 11.05 1.14
N SER A 509 -18.54 11.15 -0.12
CA SER A 509 -19.15 10.02 -0.82
C SER A 509 -18.83 10.04 -2.30
N ASN A 510 -18.67 8.86 -2.90
CA ASN A 510 -18.54 8.64 -4.32
C ASN A 510 -19.47 7.49 -4.75
N VAL A 511 -20.26 7.72 -5.80
CA VAL A 511 -20.94 6.67 -6.56
C VAL A 511 -20.15 6.47 -7.85
N PHE A 512 -19.83 5.26 -8.20
CA PHE A 512 -18.98 4.97 -9.35
C PHE A 512 -19.54 3.86 -10.25
N TYR A 513 -19.18 3.93 -11.53
CA TYR A 513 -19.36 2.87 -12.52
C TYR A 513 -18.09 2.76 -13.36
N MET A 514 -17.56 1.54 -13.48
CA MET A 514 -16.33 1.20 -14.18
C MET A 514 -16.65 0.22 -15.31
N ASP A 515 -16.29 0.56 -16.53
CA ASP A 515 -16.45 -0.25 -17.74
C ASP A 515 -15.06 -0.71 -18.22
N PHE A 516 -14.82 -2.02 -18.20
CA PHE A 516 -13.55 -2.65 -18.51
C PHE A 516 -13.54 -3.18 -19.93
N LYS A 517 -12.45 -2.91 -20.63
CA LYS A 517 -12.13 -3.53 -21.91
C LYS A 517 -10.81 -4.30 -21.82
N ASN A 518 -10.84 -5.56 -22.25
CA ASN A 518 -9.73 -6.49 -22.14
C ASN A 518 -9.25 -6.64 -20.70
N ALA A 519 -10.17 -6.79 -19.76
CA ALA A 519 -9.84 -6.97 -18.33
C ALA A 519 -8.87 -8.15 -18.15
N GLN A 520 -7.80 -7.95 -17.42
CA GLN A 520 -6.76 -8.97 -17.20
C GLN A 520 -7.14 -9.84 -16.01
N TYR A 521 -7.27 -11.15 -16.22
CA TYR A 521 -7.55 -12.14 -15.19
C TYR A 521 -6.50 -13.24 -15.19
N ASN A 522 -6.09 -13.64 -13.99
CA ASN A 522 -5.25 -14.81 -13.79
C ASN A 522 -6.13 -16.05 -13.63
N ILE A 523 -5.93 -17.02 -14.48
CA ILE A 523 -6.70 -18.26 -14.48
C ILE A 523 -5.84 -19.37 -13.90
N PRO A 524 -6.30 -20.03 -12.80
CA PRO A 524 -5.60 -21.16 -12.23
C PRO A 524 -5.74 -22.39 -13.14
N VAL A 525 -4.62 -23.04 -13.42
CA VAL A 525 -4.54 -24.29 -14.16
C VAL A 525 -3.83 -25.34 -13.31
N VAL A 526 -4.44 -26.48 -13.20
CA VAL A 526 -3.84 -27.60 -12.52
C VAL A 526 -2.98 -28.39 -13.50
N ILE A 527 -1.68 -28.44 -13.27
CA ILE A 527 -0.76 -29.24 -14.06
C ILE A 527 -0.68 -30.68 -13.55
N SER A 528 -0.21 -31.60 -14.40
CA SER A 528 -0.16 -33.04 -14.12
C SER A 528 0.63 -33.43 -12.87
N SER A 529 1.57 -32.59 -12.42
CA SER A 529 2.32 -32.77 -11.16
C SER A 529 1.53 -32.40 -9.91
N GLY A 530 0.30 -31.88 -10.07
CA GLY A 530 -0.48 -31.43 -8.93
C GLY A 530 -0.20 -30.01 -8.46
N VAL A 531 0.68 -29.29 -9.10
CA VAL A 531 0.95 -27.88 -8.83
C VAL A 531 -0.13 -27.03 -9.51
N THR A 532 -0.70 -26.08 -8.78
CA THR A 532 -1.55 -25.05 -9.37
C THR A 532 -0.65 -23.96 -9.95
N GLN A 533 -0.87 -23.63 -11.21
CA GLN A 533 -0.22 -22.53 -11.91
C GLN A 533 -1.30 -21.58 -12.41
N SER A 534 -0.98 -20.31 -12.47
CA SER A 534 -1.85 -19.34 -13.13
C SER A 534 -1.18 -18.77 -14.38
N TYR A 535 -1.98 -18.41 -15.36
CA TYR A 535 -1.54 -17.59 -16.49
C TYR A 535 -2.59 -16.50 -16.75
N THR A 536 -2.14 -15.39 -17.30
CA THR A 536 -2.99 -14.22 -17.53
C THR A 536 -3.72 -14.35 -18.87
N ILE A 537 -5.00 -14.02 -18.87
CA ILE A 537 -5.86 -13.90 -20.06
C ILE A 537 -6.61 -12.56 -19.99
N ASN A 538 -7.23 -12.19 -21.12
CA ASN A 538 -8.14 -11.05 -21.15
C ASN A 538 -9.60 -11.53 -21.22
N ALA A 539 -10.46 -10.92 -20.40
CA ALA A 539 -11.89 -10.87 -20.65
C ALA A 539 -12.17 -9.65 -21.55
N GLU A 540 -12.97 -9.86 -22.58
CA GLU A 540 -13.27 -8.80 -23.54
C GLU A 540 -14.01 -7.65 -22.89
N LYS A 541 -14.92 -7.95 -21.94
CA LYS A 541 -15.69 -6.97 -21.16
C LYS A 541 -15.93 -7.44 -19.74
N ALA A 542 -15.93 -6.48 -18.85
CA ALA A 542 -16.36 -6.62 -17.46
C ALA A 542 -16.83 -5.26 -16.94
N HIS A 543 -17.61 -5.25 -15.86
CA HIS A 543 -17.97 -4.00 -15.20
C HIS A 543 -17.96 -4.11 -13.68
N ALA A 544 -17.84 -2.94 -13.03
CA ALA A 544 -17.96 -2.81 -11.60
C ALA A 544 -18.68 -1.48 -11.26
N TYR A 545 -19.53 -1.50 -10.25
CA TYR A 545 -20.17 -0.28 -9.76
C TYR A 545 -20.41 -0.34 -8.26
N GLY A 546 -20.55 0.83 -7.66
CA GLY A 546 -20.75 0.88 -6.23
C GLY A 546 -20.87 2.27 -5.64
N LEU A 547 -20.84 2.26 -4.31
CA LEU A 547 -20.95 3.43 -3.46
C LEU A 547 -19.86 3.37 -2.39
N GLU A 548 -19.24 4.49 -2.09
CA GLU A 548 -18.30 4.68 -1.01
C GLU A 548 -18.71 5.88 -0.17
N ILE A 549 -18.73 5.73 1.15
CA ILE A 549 -19.08 6.78 2.11
C ILE A 549 -18.03 6.82 3.19
N GLY A 550 -17.61 8.00 3.59
CA GLY A 550 -16.78 8.27 4.76
C GLY A 550 -17.38 9.42 5.57
N ALA A 551 -17.37 9.29 6.89
CA ALA A 551 -17.82 10.31 7.82
C ALA A 551 -16.91 10.37 9.04
N ASP A 552 -16.43 11.57 9.36
CA ASP A 552 -15.71 11.90 10.59
C ASP A 552 -16.55 12.90 11.37
N TYR A 553 -16.91 12.55 12.62
CA TYR A 553 -17.81 13.36 13.44
C TYR A 553 -17.26 13.61 14.83
N GLN A 554 -16.98 14.88 15.15
CA GLN A 554 -16.68 15.33 16.50
C GLN A 554 -17.99 15.47 17.27
N LEU A 555 -18.47 14.35 17.87
CA LEU A 555 -19.77 14.29 18.57
C LEU A 555 -19.79 15.22 19.79
N LEU A 556 -18.76 15.15 20.61
CA LEU A 556 -18.46 15.98 21.77
C LEU A 556 -17.01 16.45 21.68
N ASP A 557 -16.61 17.43 22.45
CA ASP A 557 -15.23 17.93 22.46
C ASP A 557 -14.20 16.82 22.76
N ASN A 558 -14.63 15.81 23.50
CA ASN A 558 -13.82 14.65 23.90
C ASN A 558 -14.27 13.32 23.27
N VAL A 559 -15.20 13.32 22.30
CA VAL A 559 -15.68 12.10 21.63
C VAL A 559 -15.69 12.30 20.11
N LYS A 560 -14.86 11.53 19.40
CA LYS A 560 -14.82 11.45 17.94
C LYS A 560 -15.39 10.14 17.46
N LEU A 561 -16.25 10.18 16.45
CA LEU A 561 -16.80 9.01 15.76
C LEU A 561 -16.30 9.00 14.33
N LYS A 562 -16.05 7.81 13.81
CA LYS A 562 -15.71 7.57 12.41
C LYS A 562 -16.60 6.49 11.84
N ALA A 563 -17.06 6.67 10.62
CA ALA A 563 -17.79 5.65 9.90
C ALA A 563 -17.33 5.61 8.44
N SER A 564 -17.19 4.41 7.91
CA SER A 564 -16.98 4.21 6.48
C SER A 564 -17.82 3.04 6.00
N ALA A 565 -18.29 3.11 4.76
CA ALA A 565 -19.03 2.02 4.13
C ALA A 565 -18.73 1.97 2.64
N GLY A 566 -18.64 0.75 2.09
CA GLY A 566 -18.51 0.46 0.68
C GLY A 566 -19.55 -0.56 0.24
N VAL A 567 -20.15 -0.33 -0.92
CA VAL A 567 -20.97 -1.31 -1.62
C VAL A 567 -20.33 -1.52 -2.98
N LEU A 568 -20.18 -2.77 -3.40
CA LEU A 568 -19.54 -3.15 -4.65
C LEU A 568 -20.35 -4.23 -5.35
N ARG A 569 -20.49 -4.11 -6.66
CA ARG A 569 -20.97 -5.15 -7.56
C ARG A 569 -20.04 -5.23 -8.74
N THR A 570 -19.67 -6.43 -9.10
CA THR A 570 -18.73 -6.74 -10.17
C THR A 570 -19.25 -7.89 -11.01
N GLU A 571 -19.00 -7.87 -12.30
CA GLU A 571 -19.41 -8.93 -13.20
C GLU A 571 -18.46 -9.04 -14.40
N ILE A 572 -18.15 -10.27 -14.80
CA ILE A 572 -17.47 -10.59 -16.05
C ILE A 572 -18.53 -10.78 -17.13
N ASP A 573 -18.62 -9.82 -18.06
CA ASP A 573 -19.67 -9.79 -19.07
C ASP A 573 -19.37 -10.69 -20.28
N GLU A 574 -18.11 -10.72 -20.73
CA GLU A 574 -17.70 -11.43 -21.94
C GLU A 574 -16.25 -11.93 -21.81
N ILE A 575 -16.06 -13.23 -21.93
CA ILE A 575 -14.74 -13.89 -21.87
C ILE A 575 -14.67 -15.07 -22.81
N ALA A 576 -14.28 -14.83 -24.07
CA ALA A 576 -14.27 -15.84 -25.13
C ALA A 576 -13.35 -17.03 -24.85
N SER A 577 -12.29 -16.84 -24.07
CA SER A 577 -11.36 -17.92 -23.70
C SER A 577 -11.92 -18.91 -22.69
N ASN A 578 -12.95 -18.53 -21.91
CA ASN A 578 -13.64 -19.39 -20.96
C ASN A 578 -15.06 -18.88 -20.63
N VAL A 579 -16.00 -19.16 -21.51
CA VAL A 579 -17.41 -18.71 -21.40
C VAL A 579 -18.08 -19.14 -20.07
N ALA A 580 -17.56 -20.16 -19.38
CA ALA A 580 -18.09 -20.56 -18.07
C ALA A 580 -17.86 -19.51 -16.96
N TYR A 581 -17.04 -18.50 -17.20
CA TYR A 581 -16.81 -17.40 -16.25
C TYR A 581 -17.70 -16.18 -16.51
N GLU A 582 -18.48 -16.16 -17.58
CA GLU A 582 -19.47 -15.10 -17.83
C GLU A 582 -20.55 -15.09 -16.76
N GLY A 583 -20.84 -13.92 -16.23
CA GLY A 583 -21.75 -13.72 -15.10
C GLY A 583 -21.11 -13.89 -13.72
N ASN A 584 -19.82 -14.29 -13.64
CA ASN A 584 -19.13 -14.42 -12.37
C ASN A 584 -18.74 -13.04 -11.80
N GLU A 585 -18.74 -12.97 -10.46
CA GLU A 585 -18.19 -11.83 -9.72
C GLU A 585 -16.66 -11.87 -9.78
N PHE A 586 -16.03 -10.70 -9.61
CA PHE A 586 -14.57 -10.64 -9.45
C PHE A 586 -14.16 -11.33 -8.15
N ALA A 587 -13.03 -12.01 -8.17
CA ALA A 587 -12.48 -12.63 -6.96
C ALA A 587 -12.18 -11.57 -5.88
N LYS A 588 -12.30 -11.96 -4.61
CA LYS A 588 -11.97 -11.12 -3.44
C LYS A 588 -12.73 -9.79 -3.39
N SER A 589 -13.99 -9.79 -3.81
CA SER A 589 -14.84 -8.61 -4.00
C SER A 589 -16.09 -8.66 -3.13
N PRO A 590 -16.01 -8.34 -1.81
CA PRO A 590 -17.17 -8.36 -0.93
C PRO A 590 -18.27 -7.43 -1.44
N GLY A 591 -19.52 -7.88 -1.38
CA GLY A 591 -20.67 -7.13 -1.85
C GLY A 591 -20.93 -5.85 -1.07
N TYR A 592 -20.56 -5.82 0.20
CA TYR A 592 -20.49 -4.62 1.04
C TYR A 592 -19.46 -4.78 2.16
N MET A 593 -18.97 -3.66 2.65
CA MET A 593 -18.15 -3.60 3.86
C MET A 593 -18.41 -2.31 4.60
N PHE A 594 -18.22 -2.32 5.92
CA PHE A 594 -18.28 -1.09 6.70
C PHE A 594 -17.34 -1.14 7.90
N SER A 595 -16.94 0.04 8.36
CA SER A 595 -16.17 0.24 9.57
C SER A 595 -16.80 1.32 10.43
N LEU A 596 -16.84 1.08 11.74
CA LEU A 596 -17.31 2.03 12.75
C LEU A 596 -16.21 2.19 13.79
N GLY A 597 -15.77 3.40 14.03
CA GLY A 597 -14.76 3.75 15.01
C GLY A 597 -15.27 4.78 16.00
N ALA A 598 -14.79 4.70 17.24
CA ALA A 598 -15.01 5.70 18.26
C ALA A 598 -13.71 5.93 19.04
N SER A 599 -13.42 7.19 19.36
CA SER A 599 -12.34 7.59 20.25
C SER A 599 -12.89 8.52 21.30
N TRP A 600 -12.62 8.23 22.58
CA TRP A 600 -13.12 8.95 23.74
C TRP A 600 -11.97 9.33 24.66
N ASP A 601 -11.70 10.61 24.80
CA ASP A 601 -10.85 11.17 25.84
C ASP A 601 -11.62 11.19 27.15
N VAL A 602 -11.60 10.07 27.89
CA VAL A 602 -12.31 9.89 29.16
C VAL A 602 -11.87 10.94 30.19
N THR A 603 -10.60 11.27 30.14
CA THR A 603 -9.95 12.40 30.83
C THR A 603 -8.88 12.99 29.92
N GLU A 604 -8.31 14.15 30.26
CA GLU A 604 -7.17 14.75 29.55
C GLU A 604 -5.95 13.81 29.40
N LYS A 605 -5.87 12.78 30.26
CA LYS A 605 -4.76 11.82 30.31
C LYS A 605 -5.12 10.43 29.81
N PHE A 606 -6.39 10.07 29.76
CA PHE A 606 -6.81 8.71 29.46
C PHE A 606 -7.75 8.68 28.26
N ASN A 607 -7.29 8.02 27.20
CA ASN A 607 -8.05 7.77 25.96
C ASN A 607 -8.47 6.30 25.89
N LEU A 608 -9.68 6.07 25.40
CA LEU A 608 -10.22 4.76 25.04
C LEU A 608 -10.75 4.84 23.62
N SER A 609 -10.33 3.95 22.75
CA SER A 609 -10.81 3.87 21.37
C SER A 609 -11.15 2.44 20.97
N GLY A 610 -12.06 2.32 20.00
CA GLY A 610 -12.45 1.03 19.45
C GLY A 610 -12.84 1.17 17.99
N GLN A 611 -12.68 0.07 17.27
CA GLN A 611 -13.03 -0.03 15.86
C GLN A 611 -13.69 -1.38 15.58
N LEU A 612 -14.80 -1.36 14.88
CA LEU A 612 -15.47 -2.53 14.33
C LEU A 612 -15.34 -2.50 12.81
N ARG A 613 -14.97 -3.63 12.21
CA ARG A 613 -14.94 -3.82 10.75
C ARG A 613 -15.76 -5.06 10.40
N HIS A 614 -16.60 -4.92 9.39
CA HIS A 614 -17.40 -6.01 8.84
C HIS A 614 -17.20 -6.10 7.34
N LEU A 615 -17.00 -7.32 6.84
CA LEU A 615 -16.94 -7.64 5.41
C LEU A 615 -18.00 -8.68 5.09
N ASP A 616 -18.70 -8.46 3.97
CA ASP A 616 -19.60 -9.45 3.37
C ASP A 616 -18.82 -10.62 2.77
N GLY A 617 -19.50 -11.71 2.46
CA GLY A 617 -18.91 -12.87 1.79
C GLY A 617 -18.46 -12.57 0.37
N TYR A 618 -17.51 -13.36 -0.12
CA TYR A 618 -16.97 -13.24 -1.47
C TYR A 618 -16.33 -14.57 -1.93
N TYR A 619 -16.00 -14.67 -3.22
CA TYR A 619 -15.26 -15.81 -3.76
C TYR A 619 -13.74 -15.52 -3.79
N SER A 620 -12.94 -16.56 -3.49
CA SER A 620 -11.48 -16.45 -3.54
C SER A 620 -10.91 -16.49 -4.96
N ASP A 621 -11.66 -17.03 -5.93
CA ASP A 621 -11.21 -17.24 -7.31
C ASP A 621 -12.18 -16.68 -8.35
N THR A 622 -11.69 -16.44 -9.57
CA THR A 622 -12.47 -15.95 -10.71
C THR A 622 -13.53 -16.95 -11.20
N ALA A 623 -13.38 -18.23 -10.88
CA ALA A 623 -14.35 -19.27 -11.22
C ALA A 623 -15.60 -19.26 -10.31
N ASN A 624 -15.59 -18.44 -9.24
CA ASN A 624 -16.60 -18.42 -8.18
C ASN A 624 -16.86 -19.81 -7.61
N THR A 625 -15.77 -20.52 -7.30
CA THR A 625 -15.82 -21.89 -6.79
C THR A 625 -16.47 -21.91 -5.40
N ALA A 626 -17.59 -22.59 -5.26
CA ALA A 626 -18.33 -22.63 -3.98
C ALA A 626 -17.51 -23.18 -2.81
N ALA A 627 -16.54 -24.07 -3.06
CA ALA A 627 -15.64 -24.60 -2.04
C ALA A 627 -14.60 -23.57 -1.53
N TYR A 628 -14.45 -22.43 -2.21
CA TYR A 628 -13.54 -21.34 -1.87
C TYR A 628 -14.29 -20.04 -1.58
N ALA A 629 -15.60 -20.16 -1.31
CA ALA A 629 -16.40 -19.05 -0.85
C ALA A 629 -16.01 -18.67 0.58
N ILE A 630 -15.89 -17.40 0.83
CA ILE A 630 -15.60 -16.80 2.14
C ILE A 630 -16.92 -16.33 2.75
N ASP A 631 -17.20 -16.74 3.98
CA ASP A 631 -18.35 -16.27 4.73
C ASP A 631 -18.15 -14.86 5.27
N PRO A 632 -19.22 -14.08 5.51
CA PRO A 632 -19.09 -12.77 6.15
C PRO A 632 -18.47 -12.87 7.54
N TYR A 633 -17.62 -11.90 7.88
CA TYR A 633 -16.99 -11.88 9.21
C TYR A 633 -16.87 -10.45 9.79
N THR A 634 -16.71 -10.38 11.11
CA THR A 634 -16.61 -9.12 11.85
C THR A 634 -15.42 -9.16 12.81
N VAL A 635 -14.58 -8.15 12.76
CA VAL A 635 -13.44 -7.97 13.66
C VAL A 635 -13.63 -6.71 14.48
N VAL A 636 -13.34 -6.78 15.79
CA VAL A 636 -13.43 -5.65 16.70
C VAL A 636 -12.10 -5.48 17.43
N ASP A 637 -11.57 -4.27 17.37
CA ASP A 637 -10.33 -3.86 18.03
C ASP A 637 -10.62 -2.83 19.12
N VAL A 638 -9.87 -2.88 20.22
CA VAL A 638 -9.93 -1.92 21.33
C VAL A 638 -8.52 -1.46 21.67
N ARG A 639 -8.36 -0.17 21.90
CA ARG A 639 -7.10 0.46 22.26
C ARG A 639 -7.30 1.42 23.42
N THR A 640 -6.28 1.60 24.22
CA THR A 640 -6.28 2.56 25.33
C THR A 640 -4.91 3.19 25.47
N SER A 641 -4.87 4.43 25.91
CA SER A 641 -3.61 5.10 26.24
C SER A 641 -3.75 5.96 27.51
N TYR A 642 -2.64 6.12 28.22
CA TYR A 642 -2.53 6.91 29.43
C TYR A 642 -1.29 7.79 29.41
N LYS A 643 -1.49 9.11 29.35
CA LYS A 643 -0.44 10.12 29.44
C LYS A 643 -0.01 10.28 30.89
N PHE A 644 1.09 9.64 31.29
CA PHE A 644 1.63 9.75 32.64
C PHE A 644 2.60 10.93 32.81
N ALA A 645 3.10 11.49 31.71
CA ALA A 645 3.83 12.75 31.64
C ALA A 645 3.40 13.52 30.38
N GLU A 646 3.73 14.80 30.26
CA GLU A 646 3.31 15.63 29.12
C GLU A 646 3.73 15.03 27.76
N ALA A 647 4.93 14.48 27.69
CA ALA A 647 5.53 13.96 26.47
C ALA A 647 5.60 12.42 26.43
N MET A 648 4.96 11.72 27.39
CA MET A 648 5.07 10.26 27.51
C MET A 648 3.73 9.62 27.79
N GLU A 649 3.42 8.55 27.04
CA GLU A 649 2.23 7.76 27.28
C GLU A 649 2.53 6.26 27.29
N LEU A 650 1.79 5.55 28.13
CA LEU A 650 1.64 4.11 28.12
C LEU A 650 0.39 3.78 27.31
N TYR A 651 0.47 2.81 26.41
CA TYR A 651 -0.68 2.35 25.65
C TYR A 651 -0.82 0.82 25.68
N GLY A 652 -2.02 0.36 25.42
CA GLY A 652 -2.30 -1.05 25.24
C GLY A 652 -3.39 -1.25 24.19
N TYR A 653 -3.39 -2.42 23.57
CA TYR A 653 -4.39 -2.79 22.58
C TYR A 653 -4.77 -4.25 22.67
N VAL A 654 -5.98 -4.53 22.20
CA VAL A 654 -6.46 -5.89 21.89
C VAL A 654 -7.11 -5.81 20.52
N LYS A 655 -6.48 -6.40 19.50
CA LYS A 655 -7.03 -6.59 18.17
C LYS A 655 -7.83 -7.89 18.16
N ASN A 656 -8.93 -7.92 17.41
CA ASN A 656 -9.81 -9.08 17.30
C ASN A 656 -10.24 -9.61 18.69
N ILE A 657 -10.90 -8.76 19.47
CA ILE A 657 -11.20 -9.07 20.89
C ILE A 657 -12.06 -10.33 21.08
N PHE A 658 -12.86 -10.69 20.05
CA PHE A 658 -13.73 -11.87 20.07
C PHE A 658 -13.05 -13.14 19.56
N ASP A 659 -11.77 -13.05 19.12
CA ASP A 659 -10.99 -14.15 18.58
C ASP A 659 -11.67 -14.79 17.35
N GLU A 660 -12.21 -13.94 16.45
CA GLU A 660 -12.83 -14.36 15.21
C GLU A 660 -11.81 -15.09 14.34
N ARG A 661 -12.10 -16.32 13.97
CA ARG A 661 -11.22 -17.20 13.17
C ARG A 661 -11.90 -17.60 11.87
N SER A 662 -12.03 -16.64 10.98
CA SER A 662 -12.64 -16.82 9.68
C SER A 662 -11.61 -16.94 8.57
N PRO A 663 -11.82 -17.82 7.60
CA PRO A 663 -11.10 -17.76 6.33
C PRO A 663 -11.25 -16.40 5.65
N THR A 664 -10.16 -15.92 5.05
CA THR A 664 -10.13 -14.69 4.27
C THR A 664 -9.69 -14.91 2.82
N TYR A 665 -9.09 -16.07 2.55
CA TYR A 665 -8.77 -16.56 1.21
C TYR A 665 -8.63 -18.07 1.25
N MET A 666 -9.19 -18.78 0.29
CA MET A 666 -9.13 -20.23 0.19
C MET A 666 -8.59 -20.66 -1.16
N GLN A 667 -7.78 -21.71 -1.15
CA GLN A 667 -7.29 -22.36 -2.38
C GLN A 667 -7.01 -23.84 -2.18
N GLN A 668 -6.94 -24.58 -3.29
CA GLN A 668 -6.50 -25.96 -3.27
C GLN A 668 -5.00 -26.03 -3.01
N ASN A 669 -4.59 -26.74 -1.98
CA ASN A 669 -3.20 -27.12 -1.75
C ASN A 669 -3.06 -28.64 -1.85
N ARG A 670 -2.44 -29.10 -2.94
CA ARG A 670 -2.26 -30.54 -3.17
C ARG A 670 -1.15 -31.14 -2.33
N GLY A 671 -0.22 -30.34 -1.83
CA GLY A 671 0.83 -30.79 -0.91
C GLY A 671 0.26 -31.37 0.39
N ILE A 672 -0.89 -30.86 0.82
CA ILE A 672 -1.64 -31.38 1.98
C ILE A 672 -2.84 -32.23 1.56
N GLY A 673 -3.12 -32.38 0.25
CA GLY A 673 -4.26 -33.13 -0.27
C GLY A 673 -5.63 -32.48 -0.02
N GLY A 674 -5.70 -31.20 0.30
CA GLY A 674 -6.90 -30.51 0.73
C GLY A 674 -6.92 -29.02 0.40
N ILE A 675 -7.88 -28.31 0.97
CA ILE A 675 -7.99 -26.86 0.92
C ILE A 675 -7.13 -26.26 2.04
N GLU A 676 -6.41 -25.19 1.73
CA GLU A 676 -5.80 -24.31 2.72
C GLU A 676 -6.53 -22.96 2.73
N ALA A 677 -6.56 -22.30 3.88
CA ALA A 677 -7.21 -21.03 4.06
C ALA A 677 -6.29 -20.04 4.78
N SER A 678 -6.07 -18.86 4.18
CA SER A 678 -5.57 -17.71 4.95
C SER A 678 -6.65 -17.28 5.93
N MET A 679 -6.25 -16.90 7.15
CA MET A 679 -7.15 -16.67 8.25
C MET A 679 -7.13 -15.22 8.73
N THR A 680 -8.23 -14.77 9.33
CA THR A 680 -8.17 -13.57 10.18
C THR A 680 -7.11 -13.77 11.25
N ALA A 681 -6.32 -12.73 11.54
CA ALA A 681 -5.39 -12.81 12.67
C ALA A 681 -6.17 -13.12 13.96
N PRO A 682 -5.72 -14.07 14.79
CA PRO A 682 -6.37 -14.38 16.08
C PRO A 682 -6.31 -13.17 17.01
N ARG A 683 -6.81 -13.29 18.22
CA ARG A 683 -6.72 -12.21 19.23
C ARG A 683 -5.26 -11.85 19.49
N MET A 684 -4.88 -10.64 19.06
CA MET A 684 -3.56 -10.05 19.29
C MET A 684 -3.66 -8.99 20.39
N TYR A 685 -2.75 -8.99 21.34
CA TYR A 685 -2.69 -7.95 22.36
C TYR A 685 -1.26 -7.55 22.67
N GLY A 686 -1.10 -6.30 23.03
CA GLY A 686 0.20 -5.75 23.36
C GLY A 686 0.11 -4.53 24.27
N ILE A 687 1.25 -4.16 24.80
CA ILE A 687 1.47 -2.98 25.61
C ILE A 687 2.75 -2.30 25.13
N GLY A 688 2.75 -0.99 25.16
CA GLY A 688 3.91 -0.20 24.74
C GLY A 688 3.98 1.15 25.43
N ILE A 689 5.13 1.76 25.27
CA ILE A 689 5.40 3.13 25.68
C ILE A 689 5.82 3.93 24.45
N ARG A 690 5.36 5.16 24.35
CA ARG A 690 5.83 6.12 23.36
C ARG A 690 5.99 7.50 23.96
N GLY A 691 6.79 8.32 23.29
CA GLY A 691 6.99 9.70 23.72
C GLY A 691 7.50 10.57 22.58
N THR A 692 7.34 11.88 22.80
CA THR A 692 7.87 12.95 21.91
C THR A 692 8.68 13.94 22.77
N PHE A 693 9.59 14.67 22.18
CA PHE A 693 10.40 15.69 22.87
C PHE A 693 10.90 16.74 21.90
#